data_62cba62a6c8fa9785e4fa8f6ab0ec3f6
#
_entry.id   62cba62a6c8fa9785e4fa8f6ab0ec3f6
#
_cell.length_a   1.000
_cell.length_b   1.000
_cell.length_c   1.000
_cell.angle_alpha   90.00
_cell.angle_beta   90.00
_cell.angle_gamma   90.00
#
_symmetry.space_group_name_H-M   'P 1'
#
loop_
_entity.id
_entity.type
_entity.pdbx_description
1 polymer ?
#
loop_
_entity_poly.entity_id
_entity_poly.type
_entity_poly.pdbx_seq_one_letter_code
_entity_poly.pdbx_strand_id
1 'polypeptide(L)'
;MTRLKKIFLYLIFLILLLITFIVGSYSFLVYKPLHALQFMDKTLLYSYSLSVKSIQSNQSFLDPQFTSSEVKVINKKLEEIISIPNIVIGINLLESLFKGHLSLSILKIDSAVLKGNSDSNSSSTPLKIKGNNLEINNNSLSISASTYEVEIDGKDVSLILRNGMINSLPYNSIDALYKPSLNKIFYSSEHFLETADVDNLKLFDLSSFNDYRFNIKLTSKGIFATNSNKRTSFNKMHFADSKLETRSGYKIEYIDSIIYSDMNQSLHGIFSAEIPDQAIKGSISYDQDKVLSARSDISIRMNSLISSNQYFNINGDELFSALLKVGNGKTSIQLKSNLKRTDIASPIKEIQKTLGSSLMTSIYIDDLSKPSYLIGNKEYDIFIDSNKSGYFILGNYFGDMQVSNKKKDGFYVYLDLDEIKMEDYSFSNSTENTISTIKAVKIKTQIFNIFSNNYKDQLLNIYFDNKESRIDLSGEDLNGQINIDRTGFIKVNLENSKFKFNNLGNAADDIDELSSLNIRFISKNLETDRGFFKKADFYLLKNSKILTIDNINIFSEGFKIGPYSDKQKAYISIDRANDLYKIKGVYEIYNSSNPLKDILNYDFNFLNASLNIQWNSLSSLKNLEGNIDFLVKDFSLDANIPNSTFLRAIKVLNLNAMIEGINNQKTSSANSALEIQRASGKIYFSKGRGLITTPIILETDEASLKWMGEVLKSQNGEMDELNLDLSMRLKISENIPWYAAIFGGIPALAGGYVLENIFEDVLDNVSTLKFNVDGTINSPKLERLN
;
A
#
# COMPACT_ATOMS: atom_id res chain seq x y z
N MET A 1 24.01 45.69 15.79
CA MET A 1 23.35 45.05 16.92
C MET A 1 23.96 45.36 18.30
N THR A 2 25.24 45.56 18.44
CA THR A 2 25.91 45.86 19.72
C THR A 2 25.64 47.25 20.27
N ARG A 3 25.38 48.27 19.43
CA ARG A 3 25.05 49.62 19.87
C ARG A 3 23.64 49.72 20.47
N LEU A 4 22.65 49.03 19.89
CA LEU A 4 21.26 49.03 20.39
C LEU A 4 21.13 48.42 21.80
N LYS A 5 21.87 47.32 22.08
CA LYS A 5 21.92 46.70 23.40
C LYS A 5 22.53 47.60 24.48
N LYS A 6 23.56 48.37 24.12
CA LYS A 6 24.13 49.37 25.02
C LYS A 6 23.14 50.48 25.33
N ILE A 7 22.42 50.94 24.30
CA ILE A 7 21.40 51.98 24.45
C ILE A 7 20.27 51.50 25.37
N PHE A 8 19.79 50.28 25.21
CA PHE A 8 18.76 49.66 26.05
C PHE A 8 19.20 49.55 27.52
N LEU A 9 20.41 49.13 27.77
CA LEU A 9 20.95 49.03 29.12
C LEU A 9 21.17 50.41 29.76
N TYR A 10 21.70 51.32 29.02
CA TYR A 10 21.83 52.69 29.48
C TYR A 10 20.46 53.33 29.73
N LEU A 11 19.43 52.92 29.00
CA LEU A 11 18.07 53.39 29.19
C LEU A 11 17.45 52.86 30.48
N ILE A 12 17.59 51.59 30.78
CA ILE A 12 17.17 50.99 32.07
C ILE A 12 17.93 51.62 33.24
N PHE A 13 19.23 51.77 33.08
CA PHE A 13 20.07 52.47 34.07
C PHE A 13 19.65 53.96 34.19
N LEU A 14 19.31 54.58 33.08
CA LEU A 14 18.82 55.95 33.04
C LEU A 14 17.47 56.08 33.75
N ILE A 15 16.56 55.15 33.52
CA ILE A 15 15.26 55.10 34.17
C ILE A 15 15.44 54.93 35.69
N LEU A 16 16.32 54.05 36.13
CA LEU A 16 16.65 53.81 37.52
C LEU A 16 17.32 55.05 38.16
N LEU A 17 18.22 55.68 37.42
CA LEU A 17 18.92 56.87 37.84
C LEU A 17 17.96 58.05 37.79
N LEU A 18 17.06 58.11 36.80
CA LEU A 18 16.04 59.13 36.71
C LEU A 18 14.99 59.04 37.81
N ILE A 19 14.58 57.85 38.14
CA ILE A 19 13.69 57.59 39.28
C ILE A 19 14.40 57.96 40.60
N THR A 20 15.68 57.62 40.73
CA THR A 20 16.53 58.04 41.84
C THR A 20 16.63 59.54 41.96
N PHE A 21 16.77 60.23 40.82
CA PHE A 21 16.84 61.66 40.75
C PHE A 21 15.50 62.34 41.10
N ILE A 22 14.40 61.81 40.54
CA ILE A 22 13.05 62.30 40.87
C ILE A 22 12.78 62.17 42.39
N VAL A 23 13.21 61.06 43.00
CA VAL A 23 13.10 60.81 44.40
C VAL A 23 13.91 61.78 45.28
N GLY A 24 15.12 62.03 44.88
CA GLY A 24 15.97 62.96 45.61
C GLY A 24 15.45 64.41 45.63
N SER A 25 14.74 64.78 44.57
CA SER A 25 14.19 66.17 44.43
C SER A 25 12.79 66.30 45.04
N TYR A 26 12.18 65.24 45.43
CA TYR A 26 10.77 65.18 45.84
C TYR A 26 10.38 66.09 47.02
N SER A 27 11.06 65.96 48.10
CA SER A 27 10.71 66.66 49.32
C SER A 27 10.66 68.21 49.12
N PHE A 28 11.41 68.70 48.16
CA PHE A 28 11.53 70.12 47.88
C PHE A 28 10.57 70.65 46.83
N LEU A 29 10.22 69.79 45.82
CA LEU A 29 9.23 70.14 44.79
C LEU A 29 7.81 70.27 45.35
N VAL A 30 7.46 69.52 46.38
CA VAL A 30 6.15 69.59 47.02
C VAL A 30 5.95 70.95 47.73
N TYR A 31 6.97 71.52 48.40
CA TYR A 31 6.87 72.64 49.22
C TYR A 31 7.26 74.03 48.59
N LYS A 32 8.23 74.02 47.70
CA LYS A 32 8.68 75.21 46.92
C LYS A 32 9.47 74.75 45.71
N PRO A 33 8.84 74.51 44.54
CA PRO A 33 9.51 73.87 43.41
C PRO A 33 10.81 74.56 42.97
N LEU A 34 10.89 75.87 42.96
CA LEU A 34 12.12 76.57 42.67
C LEU A 34 13.20 76.49 43.74
N HIS A 35 12.85 76.50 45.04
CA HIS A 35 13.82 76.36 46.14
C HIS A 35 14.20 74.91 46.31
N ALA A 36 13.34 73.98 46.01
CA ALA A 36 13.61 72.53 45.99
C ALA A 36 14.70 72.20 44.99
N LEU A 37 14.62 72.76 43.79
CA LEU A 37 15.68 72.61 42.81
C LEU A 37 17.01 73.23 43.27
N GLN A 38 17.00 74.45 43.89
CA GLN A 38 18.21 75.08 44.44
C GLN A 38 18.81 74.31 45.64
N PHE A 39 17.96 73.70 46.46
CA PHE A 39 18.39 72.87 47.58
C PHE A 39 18.88 71.52 47.16
N MET A 40 18.27 70.92 46.24
CA MET A 40 18.76 69.69 45.63
C MET A 40 20.11 69.86 44.97
N ASP A 41 20.30 70.95 44.34
CA ASP A 41 21.57 71.32 43.71
C ASP A 41 22.69 71.48 44.77
N LYS A 42 22.38 72.06 45.96
CA LYS A 42 23.36 72.33 47.01
C LYS A 42 23.58 71.20 48.04
N THR A 43 22.55 70.30 48.27
CA THR A 43 22.60 69.42 49.42
C THR A 43 22.43 67.90 49.07
N LEU A 44 21.60 67.56 48.18
CA LEU A 44 21.34 66.18 47.82
C LEU A 44 22.22 65.71 46.70
N LEU A 45 22.50 66.53 45.74
CA LEU A 45 23.37 66.18 44.64
C LEU A 45 24.83 66.66 44.88
N TYR A 46 25.41 66.34 46.02
CA TYR A 46 26.76 66.77 46.43
C TYR A 46 27.86 66.68 45.33
N SER A 47 27.63 65.82 44.38
CA SER A 47 28.49 65.60 43.20
C SER A 47 27.88 66.04 41.86
N TYR A 48 26.65 66.57 41.85
CA TYR A 48 25.92 66.89 40.62
C TYR A 48 25.18 68.24 40.79
N SER A 49 24.86 68.94 39.69
CA SER A 49 23.95 70.08 39.65
C SER A 49 22.81 69.81 38.69
N LEU A 50 21.67 70.36 38.99
CA LEU A 50 20.45 70.28 38.19
C LEU A 50 20.19 71.63 37.48
N SER A 51 20.17 71.56 36.17
CA SER A 51 19.77 72.64 35.31
C SER A 51 18.42 72.39 34.63
N VAL A 52 17.50 73.29 34.79
CA VAL A 52 16.16 73.23 34.19
C VAL A 52 15.84 74.52 33.47
N LYS A 53 15.43 74.46 32.19
CA LYS A 53 15.13 75.61 31.36
C LYS A 53 13.81 76.22 31.75
N SER A 54 12.78 75.45 31.98
CA SER A 54 11.48 75.95 32.43
C SER A 54 10.75 74.88 33.24
N ILE A 55 10.03 75.34 34.27
CA ILE A 55 9.11 74.53 35.05
C ILE A 55 7.73 75.19 35.05
N GLN A 56 6.73 74.44 34.60
CA GLN A 56 5.32 74.79 34.62
C GLN A 56 4.57 73.86 35.58
N SER A 57 3.68 74.44 36.41
CA SER A 57 2.81 73.70 37.29
C SER A 57 1.35 73.83 36.89
N ASN A 58 0.56 72.80 36.98
CA ASN A 58 -0.88 72.82 36.73
C ASN A 58 -1.66 73.53 37.86
N GLN A 59 -1.00 74.01 38.88
CA GLN A 59 -1.55 74.72 40.06
C GLN A 59 -2.62 73.92 40.84
N SER A 60 -2.72 72.59 40.65
CA SER A 60 -3.57 71.65 41.45
C SER A 60 -2.92 71.46 42.81
N PHE A 61 -3.68 71.79 43.92
CA PHE A 61 -3.16 71.74 45.28
C PHE A 61 -3.11 70.26 45.80
N LEU A 62 -3.96 69.38 45.32
CA LEU A 62 -4.07 68.03 45.80
C LEU A 62 -3.29 67.02 44.87
N ASP A 63 -3.15 67.39 43.62
CA ASP A 63 -2.45 66.56 42.62
C ASP A 63 -1.63 67.55 41.70
N PRO A 64 -0.55 68.17 42.24
CA PRO A 64 0.27 69.11 41.47
C PRO A 64 1.04 68.35 40.39
N GLN A 65 0.89 68.72 39.15
CA GLN A 65 1.65 68.26 38.03
C GLN A 65 2.67 69.33 37.57
N PHE A 66 3.91 68.92 37.51
CA PHE A 66 5.03 69.74 37.05
C PHE A 66 5.46 69.28 35.67
N THR A 67 5.38 70.17 34.70
CA THR A 67 5.95 69.95 33.40
C THR A 67 7.26 70.73 33.30
N SER A 68 8.35 70.11 33.02
CA SER A 68 9.65 70.77 32.91
C SER A 68 10.27 70.42 31.54
N SER A 69 10.92 71.43 30.93
CA SER A 69 11.62 71.28 29.66
C SER A 69 13.14 71.39 29.88
N GLU A 70 13.88 70.69 29.06
CA GLU A 70 15.35 70.65 29.09
C GLU A 70 15.95 70.47 30.48
N VAL A 71 15.60 69.39 31.16
CA VAL A 71 16.18 69.01 32.45
C VAL A 71 17.56 68.40 32.20
N LYS A 72 18.62 68.96 32.79
CA LYS A 72 19.99 68.48 32.68
C LYS A 72 20.58 68.23 34.04
N VAL A 73 21.23 67.09 34.17
CA VAL A 73 22.07 66.76 35.33
C VAL A 73 23.52 66.89 34.93
N ILE A 74 24.24 67.73 35.67
CA ILE A 74 25.62 68.11 35.36
C ILE A 74 26.51 67.72 36.53
N ASN A 75 27.68 67.17 36.30
CA ASN A 75 28.65 66.83 37.37
C ASN A 75 29.45 68.02 37.81
N LYS A 76 30.24 67.87 38.88
CA LYS A 76 31.11 69.01 39.38
C LYS A 76 32.13 69.49 38.35
N LYS A 77 32.41 68.73 37.30
CA LYS A 77 33.28 69.15 36.21
C LYS A 77 32.54 69.91 35.10
N LEU A 78 31.25 70.28 35.32
CA LEU A 78 30.37 70.87 34.36
C LEU A 78 30.05 70.00 33.10
N GLU A 79 30.27 68.69 33.22
CA GLU A 79 29.91 67.75 32.15
C GLU A 79 28.43 67.30 32.29
N GLU A 80 27.66 67.45 31.24
CA GLU A 80 26.27 66.98 31.17
C GLU A 80 26.21 65.48 31.20
N ILE A 81 25.54 64.92 32.22
CA ILE A 81 25.42 63.44 32.43
C ILE A 81 24.07 62.94 31.92
N ILE A 82 23.03 63.68 32.20
CA ILE A 82 21.66 63.35 31.79
C ILE A 82 21.02 64.55 31.15
N SER A 83 20.32 64.37 30.02
CA SER A 83 19.48 65.36 29.38
C SER A 83 18.11 64.76 29.10
N ILE A 84 17.08 65.44 29.59
CA ILE A 84 15.69 65.09 29.40
C ILE A 84 14.97 66.19 28.75
N PRO A 85 14.53 66.07 27.48
CA PRO A 85 13.86 67.25 26.80
C PRO A 85 12.56 67.63 27.47
N ASN A 86 11.69 66.67 27.86
CA ASN A 86 10.44 66.99 28.57
C ASN A 86 10.19 65.94 29.67
N ILE A 87 9.71 66.39 30.79
CA ILE A 87 9.26 65.59 31.90
C ILE A 87 7.99 66.16 32.53
N VAL A 88 7.00 65.26 32.75
CA VAL A 88 5.80 65.58 33.54
C VAL A 88 5.78 64.77 34.80
N ILE A 89 5.73 65.41 35.97
CA ILE A 89 5.65 64.79 37.27
C ILE A 89 4.37 65.24 37.96
N GLY A 90 3.50 64.33 38.25
CA GLY A 90 2.32 64.54 39.11
C GLY A 90 2.54 63.96 40.50
N ILE A 91 2.18 64.69 41.56
CA ILE A 91 2.36 64.23 42.91
C ILE A 91 1.01 64.08 43.59
N ASN A 92 0.70 62.90 44.11
CA ASN A 92 -0.48 62.69 44.96
C ASN A 92 -0.12 63.08 46.40
N LEU A 93 -0.43 64.33 46.77
CA LEU A 93 -0.10 64.89 48.08
C LEU A 93 -0.84 64.20 49.22
N LEU A 94 -2.10 63.88 49.06
CA LEU A 94 -2.88 63.16 50.06
C LEU A 94 -2.33 61.76 50.32
N GLU A 95 -2.06 61.04 49.34
CA GLU A 95 -1.51 59.69 49.48
C GLU A 95 -0.08 59.71 50.03
N SER A 96 0.72 60.67 49.63
CA SER A 96 2.08 60.86 50.19
C SER A 96 2.10 61.19 51.65
N LEU A 97 1.18 61.99 52.11
CA LEU A 97 1.00 62.36 53.52
C LEU A 97 0.50 61.20 54.38
N PHE A 98 -0.54 60.47 53.89
CA PHE A 98 -1.10 59.37 54.64
C PHE A 98 -0.17 58.14 54.75
N LYS A 99 0.63 57.90 53.75
CA LYS A 99 1.54 56.78 53.66
C LYS A 99 2.97 57.08 54.17
N GLY A 100 3.29 58.34 54.44
CA GLY A 100 4.61 58.78 54.95
C GLY A 100 5.74 58.59 53.89
N HIS A 101 5.39 58.47 52.64
CA HIS A 101 6.35 58.38 51.54
C HIS A 101 5.78 59.07 50.29
N LEU A 102 6.66 59.44 49.33
CA LEU A 102 6.27 60.10 48.08
C LEU A 102 5.39 59.19 47.22
N SER A 103 4.19 59.67 46.87
CA SER A 103 3.31 59.02 45.90
C SER A 103 3.15 59.92 44.72
N LEU A 104 3.55 59.47 43.51
CA LEU A 104 3.39 60.19 42.26
C LEU A 104 2.08 59.74 41.59
N SER A 105 1.31 60.74 41.11
CA SER A 105 0.06 60.44 40.35
C SER A 105 0.35 60.16 38.89
N ILE A 106 1.40 60.80 38.34
CA ILE A 106 1.86 60.59 36.94
C ILE A 106 3.36 60.82 36.84
N LEU A 107 4.05 60.07 36.01
CA LEU A 107 5.42 60.29 35.58
C LEU A 107 5.51 60.04 34.04
N LYS A 108 5.68 61.12 33.28
CA LYS A 108 5.90 61.00 31.82
C LYS A 108 7.27 61.54 31.47
N ILE A 109 8.03 60.82 30.69
CA ILE A 109 9.37 61.17 30.27
C ILE A 109 9.46 61.02 28.76
N ASP A 110 9.75 62.09 28.07
CA ASP A 110 10.01 62.14 26.64
C ASP A 110 11.51 62.17 26.39
N SER A 111 12.08 61.16 25.80
CA SER A 111 13.46 61.06 25.31
C SER A 111 14.51 61.53 26.32
N ALA A 112 15.11 60.61 27.05
CA ALA A 112 16.23 60.92 27.95
C ALA A 112 17.58 60.45 27.37
N VAL A 113 18.62 61.27 27.49
CA VAL A 113 19.97 60.99 27.00
C VAL A 113 20.96 61.03 28.14
N LEU A 114 21.72 59.92 28.31
CA LEU A 114 22.78 59.76 29.31
C LEU A 114 24.16 60.07 28.68
N LYS A 115 24.93 60.90 29.31
CA LYS A 115 26.28 61.28 28.86
C LYS A 115 27.25 61.22 30.07
N GLY A 116 28.02 60.12 30.26
CA GLY A 116 29.14 60.08 31.19
C GLY A 116 29.06 59.09 32.39
N ASN A 117 30.14 58.85 33.15
CA ASN A 117 30.34 57.94 34.28
C ASN A 117 30.38 58.70 35.63
N SER A 118 29.73 58.15 36.69
CA SER A 118 29.78 58.76 38.03
C SER A 118 30.44 57.83 39.06
N ASP A 119 31.41 58.41 39.84
CA ASP A 119 32.00 57.78 41.06
C ASP A 119 31.55 58.54 42.29
N SER A 120 30.83 57.90 43.24
CA SER A 120 30.65 58.48 44.60
C SER A 120 30.31 57.39 45.66
N ASN A 121 30.95 57.51 46.87
CA ASN A 121 30.66 56.71 48.05
C ASN A 121 29.91 57.57 49.08
N SER A 122 28.68 57.24 49.42
CA SER A 122 27.99 57.80 50.62
C SER A 122 26.92 56.82 51.09
N SER A 123 26.82 56.59 52.42
CA SER A 123 25.77 55.87 53.12
C SER A 123 24.56 56.75 53.29
N SER A 124 23.40 56.41 52.70
CA SER A 124 22.14 57.10 52.84
C SER A 124 21.03 56.15 53.27
N THR A 125 20.03 56.63 54.02
CA THR A 125 18.77 55.93 54.31
C THR A 125 18.10 55.53 53.02
N PRO A 126 17.50 54.32 52.93
CA PRO A 126 16.78 53.86 51.75
C PRO A 126 15.69 54.87 51.36
N LEU A 127 15.70 55.24 50.09
CA LEU A 127 14.71 56.17 49.54
C LEU A 127 13.71 55.36 48.70
N LYS A 128 12.43 55.52 49.07
CA LYS A 128 11.31 54.79 48.43
C LYS A 128 10.29 55.72 47.80
N ILE A 129 9.99 55.50 46.51
CA ILE A 129 9.02 56.26 45.77
C ILE A 129 7.96 55.29 45.26
N LYS A 130 6.72 55.68 45.38
CA LYS A 130 5.57 54.98 44.80
C LYS A 130 4.76 55.99 43.99
N GLY A 131 4.26 55.56 42.85
CA GLY A 131 3.42 56.41 42.02
C GLY A 131 2.52 55.66 41.08
N ASN A 132 1.65 56.40 40.43
CA ASN A 132 0.70 55.93 39.46
C ASN A 132 1.02 56.56 38.08
N ASN A 133 0.62 55.89 36.97
CA ASN A 133 0.69 56.37 35.62
C ASN A 133 2.11 56.75 35.16
N LEU A 134 3.03 55.78 35.12
CA LEU A 134 4.35 55.96 34.50
C LEU A 134 4.24 55.85 32.98
N GLU A 135 4.76 56.83 32.26
CA GLU A 135 4.99 56.74 30.81
C GLU A 135 6.42 57.16 30.48
N ILE A 136 7.15 56.28 29.76
CA ILE A 136 8.48 56.53 29.28
C ILE A 136 8.52 56.23 27.80
N ASN A 137 8.80 57.21 26.96
CA ASN A 137 8.85 57.06 25.52
C ASN A 137 10.23 57.50 25.01
N ASN A 138 10.85 56.60 24.24
CA ASN A 138 12.06 56.87 23.50
C ASN A 138 11.92 56.23 22.10
N ASN A 139 12.68 56.68 21.12
CA ASN A 139 12.64 56.20 19.72
C ASN A 139 12.65 54.68 19.53
N SER A 140 13.13 53.91 20.51
CA SER A 140 13.26 52.47 20.47
C SER A 140 12.51 51.74 21.59
N LEU A 141 12.02 52.47 22.61
CA LEU A 141 11.39 51.83 23.78
C LEU A 141 10.28 52.70 24.32
N SER A 142 9.11 52.11 24.45
CA SER A 142 7.95 52.67 25.11
C SER A 142 7.59 51.82 26.32
N ILE A 143 7.53 52.42 27.54
CA ILE A 143 7.08 51.75 28.77
C ILE A 143 5.95 52.57 29.36
N SER A 144 4.84 51.89 29.69
CA SER A 144 3.80 52.44 30.54
C SER A 144 3.55 51.54 31.72
N ALA A 145 3.23 52.09 32.91
CA ALA A 145 2.81 51.31 34.08
C ALA A 145 1.69 52.07 34.78
N SER A 146 0.67 51.31 35.26
CA SER A 146 -0.39 51.92 36.09
C SER A 146 0.13 52.27 37.48
N THR A 147 1.02 51.46 38.04
CA THR A 147 1.70 51.77 39.32
C THR A 147 3.18 51.37 39.24
N TYR A 148 3.98 52.15 39.93
CA TYR A 148 5.40 51.86 39.99
C TYR A 148 5.94 52.15 41.40
N GLU A 149 7.02 51.42 41.75
CA GLU A 149 7.76 51.63 43.01
C GLU A 149 9.27 51.60 42.69
N VAL A 150 10.00 52.61 43.19
CA VAL A 150 11.46 52.67 43.12
C VAL A 150 12.02 52.73 44.52
N GLU A 151 13.00 51.88 44.84
CA GLU A 151 13.72 51.90 46.10
C GLU A 151 15.22 52.01 45.84
N ILE A 152 15.86 52.90 46.53
CA ILE A 152 17.32 53.11 46.44
C ILE A 152 17.89 52.86 47.83
N ASP A 153 18.73 51.84 47.93
CA ASP A 153 19.43 51.48 49.13
C ASP A 153 20.95 51.53 48.90
N GLY A 154 21.56 52.54 49.39
CA GLY A 154 22.97 52.80 49.10
C GLY A 154 23.22 52.99 47.60
N LYS A 155 23.86 52.03 46.96
CA LYS A 155 24.13 52.04 45.52
C LYS A 155 23.19 51.11 44.77
N ASP A 156 22.44 50.22 45.40
CA ASP A 156 21.50 49.31 44.81
C ASP A 156 20.19 50.05 44.48
N VAL A 157 19.62 49.75 43.33
CA VAL A 157 18.33 50.37 42.86
C VAL A 157 17.36 49.28 42.46
N SER A 158 16.21 49.22 43.15
CA SER A 158 15.10 48.36 42.74
C SER A 158 13.99 49.16 42.08
N LEU A 159 13.40 48.53 41.06
CA LEU A 159 12.28 49.04 40.28
C LEU A 159 11.18 48.00 40.21
N ILE A 160 9.98 48.37 40.61
CA ILE A 160 8.79 47.55 40.51
C ILE A 160 7.76 48.24 39.66
N LEU A 161 7.34 47.63 38.56
CA LEU A 161 6.29 48.11 37.67
C LEU A 161 5.10 47.14 37.71
N ARG A 162 3.90 47.67 37.67
CA ARG A 162 2.68 46.86 37.65
C ARG A 162 1.72 47.32 36.56
N ASN A 163 1.06 46.39 35.87
CA ASN A 163 0.00 46.55 34.93
C ASN A 163 0.30 47.64 33.87
N GLY A 164 1.09 47.32 32.87
CA GLY A 164 1.53 48.25 31.85
C GLY A 164 1.88 47.57 30.55
N MET A 165 2.57 48.28 29.69
CA MET A 165 3.01 47.83 28.36
C MET A 165 4.47 48.18 28.13
N ILE A 166 5.22 47.28 27.46
CA ILE A 166 6.55 47.52 26.93
C ILE A 166 6.49 47.29 25.40
N ASN A 167 6.71 48.33 24.61
CA ASN A 167 6.63 48.28 23.15
C ASN A 167 5.36 47.50 22.67
N SER A 168 4.20 47.90 23.19
CA SER A 168 2.89 47.30 22.92
C SER A 168 2.68 45.90 23.52
N LEU A 169 3.60 45.39 24.33
CA LEU A 169 3.43 44.09 25.03
C LEU A 169 2.90 44.33 26.44
N PRO A 170 1.75 43.76 26.80
CA PRO A 170 1.21 43.88 28.14
C PRO A 170 2.06 43.11 29.16
N TYR A 171 2.19 43.67 30.35
CA TYR A 171 2.79 42.97 31.51
C TYR A 171 1.97 43.24 32.77
N ASN A 172 1.98 42.26 33.69
CA ASN A 172 1.40 42.45 35.00
C ASN A 172 2.40 42.99 36.01
N SER A 173 3.61 42.48 35.98
CA SER A 173 4.67 42.97 36.85
C SER A 173 6.04 42.90 36.18
N ILE A 174 6.86 43.87 36.52
CA ILE A 174 8.29 43.85 36.27
C ILE A 174 8.98 44.27 37.55
N ASP A 175 9.88 43.44 38.08
CA ASP A 175 10.71 43.70 39.20
C ASP A 175 12.16 43.67 38.74
N ALA A 176 12.92 44.72 38.96
CA ALA A 176 14.31 44.83 38.58
C ALA A 176 15.18 45.37 39.72
N LEU A 177 16.34 44.78 39.93
CA LEU A 177 17.31 45.22 40.95
C LEU A 177 18.67 45.40 40.26
N TYR A 178 19.13 46.64 40.22
CA TYR A 178 20.48 46.95 39.75
C TYR A 178 21.46 46.96 40.91
N LYS A 179 22.54 46.17 40.81
CA LYS A 179 23.65 46.13 41.75
C LYS A 179 24.94 46.66 41.06
N PRO A 180 25.31 47.91 41.25
CA PRO A 180 26.50 48.50 40.64
C PRO A 180 27.77 47.77 41.05
N SER A 181 27.88 47.31 42.29
CA SER A 181 29.06 46.55 42.77
C SER A 181 29.36 45.28 41.99
N LEU A 182 28.34 44.71 41.36
CA LEU A 182 28.43 43.50 40.52
C LEU A 182 28.37 43.79 39.02
N ASN A 183 28.05 45.03 38.62
CA ASN A 183 27.71 45.44 37.28
C ASN A 183 26.61 44.55 36.68
N LYS A 184 25.55 44.28 37.46
CA LYS A 184 24.44 43.38 37.09
C LYS A 184 23.09 43.96 37.42
N ILE A 185 22.13 43.69 36.55
CA ILE A 185 20.70 43.90 36.78
C ILE A 185 20.05 42.51 36.92
N PHE A 186 19.43 42.28 38.09
CA PHE A 186 18.57 41.12 38.30
C PHE A 186 17.14 41.55 37.97
N TYR A 187 16.42 40.74 37.20
CA TYR A 187 15.05 41.10 36.82
C TYR A 187 14.09 39.88 36.91
N SER A 188 12.83 40.18 37.17
CA SER A 188 11.71 39.27 37.09
C SER A 188 10.55 39.97 36.42
N SER A 189 9.91 39.37 35.43
CA SER A 189 8.73 39.92 34.75
C SER A 189 7.64 38.88 34.59
N GLU A 190 6.39 39.33 34.61
CA GLU A 190 5.22 38.52 34.39
C GLU A 190 4.35 39.21 33.36
N HIS A 191 4.00 38.48 32.31
CA HIS A 191 3.19 38.97 31.19
C HIS A 191 1.99 38.01 31.02
N PHE A 192 0.83 38.56 30.71
CA PHE A 192 -0.30 37.83 30.16
C PHE A 192 -0.44 38.23 28.70
N LEU A 193 -0.32 37.26 27.82
CA LEU A 193 -0.35 37.40 26.39
C LEU A 193 -1.58 36.71 25.83
N GLU A 194 -2.35 37.41 25.05
CA GLU A 194 -3.45 36.83 24.26
C GLU A 194 -2.98 36.55 22.83
N THR A 195 -3.84 35.93 22.02
CA THR A 195 -3.56 35.54 20.64
C THR A 195 -2.95 36.70 19.82
N ALA A 196 -3.50 37.90 19.91
CA ALA A 196 -3.01 39.07 19.18
C ALA A 196 -1.57 39.43 19.54
N ASP A 197 -1.19 39.27 20.80
CA ASP A 197 0.17 39.54 21.26
C ASP A 197 1.17 38.52 20.72
N VAL A 198 0.75 37.21 20.65
CA VAL A 198 1.57 36.12 20.08
C VAL A 198 1.87 36.37 18.59
N ASP A 199 0.87 36.83 17.83
CA ASP A 199 1.02 37.18 16.42
C ASP A 199 1.99 38.34 16.21
N ASN A 200 1.89 39.39 17.03
CA ASN A 200 2.77 40.52 16.98
C ASN A 200 4.23 40.16 17.31
N LEU A 201 4.44 39.20 18.19
CA LEU A 201 5.77 38.72 18.61
C LEU A 201 6.41 37.80 17.57
N LYS A 202 5.64 37.20 16.66
CA LYS A 202 6.09 36.16 15.71
C LYS A 202 6.86 35.03 16.43
N LEU A 203 6.37 34.64 17.60
CA LEU A 203 7.03 33.60 18.43
C LEU A 203 7.02 32.25 17.78
N PHE A 204 5.95 31.92 17.05
CA PHE A 204 5.74 30.66 16.37
C PHE A 204 5.31 30.90 14.92
N ASP A 205 5.70 29.97 14.04
CA ASP A 205 5.12 29.93 12.70
C ASP A 205 3.77 29.17 12.76
N LEU A 206 2.69 29.92 12.76
CA LEU A 206 1.33 29.39 12.84
C LEU A 206 0.65 29.24 11.48
N SER A 207 1.40 29.36 10.39
CA SER A 207 0.86 29.28 9.02
C SER A 207 0.18 27.94 8.67
N SER A 208 0.44 26.89 9.44
CA SER A 208 -0.16 25.55 9.27
C SER A 208 -1.53 25.39 9.94
N PHE A 209 -1.98 26.39 10.72
CA PHE A 209 -3.23 26.33 11.45
C PHE A 209 -4.27 27.28 10.83
N ASN A 210 -5.53 26.88 10.90
CA ASN A 210 -6.67 27.63 10.37
C ASN A 210 -7.28 28.57 11.43
N ASP A 211 -7.33 28.07 12.66
CA ASP A 211 -7.78 28.83 13.83
C ASP A 211 -6.90 28.46 15.03
N TYR A 212 -6.63 29.46 15.88
CA TYR A 212 -5.89 29.26 17.11
C TYR A 212 -6.28 30.32 18.15
N ARG A 213 -6.19 29.90 19.41
CA ARG A 213 -6.41 30.79 20.56
C ARG A 213 -5.38 30.46 21.61
N PHE A 214 -4.69 31.48 22.09
CA PHE A 214 -3.70 31.37 23.16
C PHE A 214 -4.03 32.28 24.33
N ASN A 215 -3.86 31.73 25.53
CA ASN A 215 -3.76 32.49 26.77
C ASN A 215 -2.44 32.11 27.44
N ILE A 216 -1.46 33.01 27.42
CA ILE A 216 -0.10 32.69 27.87
C ILE A 216 0.27 33.56 29.04
N LYS A 217 0.64 32.93 30.17
CA LYS A 217 1.33 33.60 31.25
C LYS A 217 2.84 33.39 31.09
N LEU A 218 3.57 34.45 30.74
CA LEU A 218 5.03 34.44 30.61
C LEU A 218 5.67 34.99 31.88
N THR A 219 6.48 34.23 32.55
CA THR A 219 7.33 34.68 33.67
C THR A 219 8.79 34.62 33.24
N SER A 220 9.51 35.72 33.27
CA SER A 220 10.92 35.79 32.93
C SER A 220 11.72 36.22 34.16
N LYS A 221 12.80 35.51 34.46
CA LYS A 221 13.78 35.90 35.50
C LYS A 221 15.17 35.83 34.90
N GLY A 222 16.01 36.79 35.24
CA GLY A 222 17.33 36.79 34.64
C GLY A 222 18.32 37.73 35.27
N ILE A 223 19.51 37.64 34.75
CA ILE A 223 20.61 38.54 35.10
C ILE A 223 21.14 39.15 33.80
N PHE A 224 21.30 40.43 33.83
CA PHE A 224 21.94 41.19 32.77
C PHE A 224 23.25 41.79 33.27
N ALA A 225 24.36 41.41 32.69
CA ALA A 225 25.67 41.92 33.01
C ALA A 225 25.96 43.22 32.19
N THR A 226 25.99 44.35 32.86
CA THR A 226 26.09 45.66 32.23
C THR A 226 27.43 45.93 31.55
N ASN A 227 28.50 45.27 32.03
CA ASN A 227 29.83 45.42 31.48
C ASN A 227 30.15 44.56 30.26
N SER A 228 29.40 43.48 30.05
CA SER A 228 29.66 42.50 28.95
C SER A 228 28.51 42.32 27.99
N ASN A 229 27.40 43.05 28.18
CA ASN A 229 26.13 42.86 27.44
C ASN A 229 25.60 41.40 27.45
N LYS A 230 26.04 40.56 28.38
CA LYS A 230 25.58 39.16 28.48
C LYS A 230 24.29 39.15 29.27
N ARG A 231 23.30 38.49 28.70
CA ARG A 231 22.00 38.21 29.32
C ARG A 231 21.95 36.70 29.61
N THR A 232 21.60 36.33 30.82
CA THR A 232 21.19 35.02 31.21
C THR A 232 19.77 35.15 31.72
N SER A 233 18.80 34.44 31.07
CA SER A 233 17.41 34.47 31.47
C SER A 233 16.86 33.09 31.54
N PHE A 234 16.00 32.89 32.52
CA PHE A 234 15.15 31.72 32.67
C PHE A 234 13.70 32.20 32.46
N ASN A 235 13.01 31.61 31.47
CA ASN A 235 11.64 31.98 31.19
C ASN A 235 10.77 30.75 31.46
N LYS A 236 9.58 31.02 32.03
CA LYS A 236 8.50 30.06 32.18
C LYS A 236 7.28 30.59 31.44
N MET A 237 6.82 29.84 30.45
CA MET A 237 5.56 30.09 29.75
C MET A 237 4.52 29.08 30.21
N HIS A 238 3.36 29.55 30.62
CA HIS A 238 2.22 28.72 30.94
C HIS A 238 1.09 29.05 29.97
N PHE A 239 0.79 28.14 29.09
CA PHE A 239 -0.38 28.18 28.21
C PHE A 239 -1.55 27.59 28.98
N ALA A 240 -2.65 28.31 29.08
CA ALA A 240 -3.85 27.86 29.77
C ALA A 240 -5.06 27.92 28.85
N ASP A 241 -5.86 26.88 28.80
CA ASP A 241 -7.07 26.82 27.98
C ASP A 241 -6.88 27.31 26.52
N SER A 242 -5.77 26.91 25.92
CA SER A 242 -5.44 27.26 24.57
C SER A 242 -6.02 26.23 23.58
N LYS A 243 -6.25 26.64 22.34
CA LYS A 243 -6.73 25.75 21.27
C LYS A 243 -5.94 25.93 19.98
N LEU A 244 -5.90 24.88 19.17
CA LEU A 244 -5.33 24.87 17.83
C LEU A 244 -6.26 24.12 16.87
N GLU A 245 -6.49 24.64 15.69
CA GLU A 245 -7.19 23.94 14.62
C GLU A 245 -6.33 23.93 13.35
N THR A 246 -6.04 22.73 12.84
CA THR A 246 -5.26 22.58 11.62
C THR A 246 -6.10 22.93 10.39
N ARG A 247 -5.46 23.21 9.25
CA ARG A 247 -6.15 23.45 7.97
C ARG A 247 -7.01 22.26 7.51
N SER A 248 -6.71 21.07 7.97
CA SER A 248 -7.50 19.85 7.73
C SER A 248 -8.68 19.69 8.69
N GLY A 249 -8.92 20.64 9.60
CA GLY A 249 -10.04 20.64 10.54
C GLY A 249 -9.81 19.81 11.82
N TYR A 250 -8.58 19.32 12.08
CA TYR A 250 -8.27 18.69 13.35
C TYR A 250 -8.16 19.71 14.47
N LYS A 251 -8.87 19.47 15.57
CA LYS A 251 -8.91 20.33 16.74
C LYS A 251 -8.11 19.75 17.88
N ILE A 252 -7.33 20.61 18.53
CA ILE A 252 -6.64 20.35 19.80
C ILE A 252 -7.14 21.40 20.76
N GLU A 253 -7.86 20.98 21.78
CA GLU A 253 -8.53 21.88 22.72
C GLU A 253 -7.97 21.72 24.13
N TYR A 254 -8.29 22.66 25.03
CA TYR A 254 -7.89 22.68 26.42
C TYR A 254 -6.38 22.45 26.63
N ILE A 255 -5.56 23.11 25.77
CA ILE A 255 -4.12 22.99 25.88
C ILE A 255 -3.65 23.69 27.14
N ASP A 256 -3.11 22.93 28.09
CA ASP A 256 -2.41 23.42 29.29
C ASP A 256 -0.94 22.97 29.17
N SER A 257 -0.03 23.91 29.08
CA SER A 257 1.39 23.63 28.86
C SER A 257 2.27 24.55 29.69
N ILE A 258 3.27 23.98 30.35
CA ILE A 258 4.30 24.73 31.05
C ILE A 258 5.64 24.52 30.36
N ILE A 259 6.18 25.57 29.79
CA ILE A 259 7.44 25.58 29.03
C ILE A 259 8.48 26.44 29.75
N TYR A 260 9.69 25.93 29.87
CA TYR A 260 10.84 26.60 30.47
C TYR A 260 11.89 26.84 29.37
N SER A 261 12.51 28.03 29.38
CA SER A 261 13.75 28.26 28.62
C SER A 261 14.96 28.05 29.50
N ASP A 262 15.98 27.45 28.92
CA ASP A 262 17.32 27.37 29.51
C ASP A 262 18.22 28.56 29.10
N MET A 263 19.45 28.55 29.61
CA MET A 263 20.44 29.59 29.30
C MET A 263 20.85 29.63 27.82
N ASN A 264 20.61 28.54 27.08
CA ASN A 264 20.96 28.40 25.65
C ASN A 264 19.79 28.79 24.73
N GLN A 265 18.70 29.33 25.28
CA GLN A 265 17.47 29.68 24.58
C GLN A 265 16.66 28.47 24.07
N SER A 266 16.99 27.27 24.49
CA SER A 266 16.16 26.10 24.26
C SER A 266 14.96 26.13 25.18
N LEU A 267 13.79 25.70 24.69
CA LEU A 267 12.57 25.63 25.47
C LEU A 267 12.21 24.17 25.71
N HIS A 268 11.88 23.86 26.96
CA HIS A 268 11.44 22.51 27.36
C HIS A 268 10.24 22.62 28.29
N GLY A 269 9.28 21.69 28.15
CA GLY A 269 8.10 21.72 28.97
C GLY A 269 7.27 20.46 28.91
N ILE A 270 6.15 20.51 29.61
CA ILE A 270 5.12 19.49 29.62
C ILE A 270 3.79 20.13 29.18
N PHE A 271 2.92 19.33 28.60
CA PHE A 271 1.59 19.77 28.23
C PHE A 271 0.54 18.68 28.50
N SER A 272 -0.70 19.12 28.68
CA SER A 272 -1.91 18.33 28.55
C SER A 272 -2.84 19.00 27.54
N ALA A 273 -3.58 18.22 26.78
CA ALA A 273 -4.55 18.72 25.80
C ALA A 273 -5.62 17.67 25.53
N GLU A 274 -6.71 18.08 24.91
CA GLU A 274 -7.74 17.18 24.41
C GLU A 274 -7.73 17.17 22.90
N ILE A 275 -7.67 15.98 22.33
CA ILE A 275 -7.95 15.72 20.92
C ILE A 275 -9.25 14.95 20.84
N PRO A 276 -9.94 14.84 19.70
CA PRO A 276 -11.20 14.13 19.62
C PRO A 276 -11.13 12.75 20.29
N ASP A 277 -12.05 12.54 21.25
CA ASP A 277 -12.24 11.30 22.03
C ASP A 277 -11.13 10.93 23.03
N GLN A 278 -10.08 11.75 23.23
CA GLN A 278 -9.06 11.43 24.25
C GLN A 278 -8.30 12.64 24.80
N ALA A 279 -7.97 12.56 26.09
CA ALA A 279 -7.01 13.47 26.72
C ALA A 279 -5.58 12.96 26.51
N ILE A 280 -4.67 13.84 26.14
CA ILE A 280 -3.25 13.54 25.91
C ILE A 280 -2.36 14.33 26.88
N LYS A 281 -1.23 13.74 27.25
CA LYS A 281 -0.20 14.40 28.07
C LYS A 281 1.16 14.10 27.46
N GLY A 282 2.05 15.08 27.54
CA GLY A 282 3.35 14.89 26.92
C GLY A 282 4.39 15.93 27.30
N SER A 283 5.46 15.92 26.53
CA SER A 283 6.55 16.89 26.64
C SER A 283 6.62 17.74 25.38
N ILE A 284 7.03 18.99 25.56
CA ILE A 284 7.24 19.95 24.47
C ILE A 284 8.65 20.52 24.56
N SER A 285 9.29 20.72 23.41
CA SER A 285 10.58 21.38 23.32
C SER A 285 10.66 22.27 22.10
N TYR A 286 11.44 23.33 22.20
CA TYR A 286 11.72 24.26 21.10
C TYR A 286 13.24 24.47 21.05
N ASP A 287 13.84 24.21 19.93
CA ASP A 287 15.29 24.24 19.78
C ASP A 287 15.81 25.55 19.11
N GLN A 288 17.13 25.67 18.98
CA GLN A 288 17.78 26.81 18.35
C GLN A 288 17.45 26.95 16.86
N ASP A 289 17.08 25.85 16.21
CA ASP A 289 16.66 25.81 14.79
C ASP A 289 15.22 26.28 14.59
N LYS A 290 14.58 26.77 15.66
CA LYS A 290 13.18 27.21 15.71
C LYS A 290 12.16 26.11 15.39
N VAL A 291 12.49 24.89 15.76
CA VAL A 291 11.60 23.74 15.62
C VAL A 291 10.94 23.43 16.96
N LEU A 292 9.62 23.53 16.99
CA LEU A 292 8.79 23.06 18.11
C LEU A 292 8.58 21.55 17.97
N SER A 293 8.90 20.81 19.02
CA SER A 293 8.69 19.36 19.10
C SER A 293 7.79 19.02 20.27
N ALA A 294 6.68 18.31 20.04
CA ALA A 294 5.79 17.79 21.06
C ALA A 294 5.75 16.26 21.02
N ARG A 295 5.90 15.62 22.16
CA ARG A 295 5.84 14.15 22.32
C ARG A 295 4.72 13.77 23.27
N SER A 296 3.92 12.79 22.87
CA SER A 296 2.81 12.26 23.66
C SER A 296 2.54 10.82 23.25
N ASP A 297 1.88 10.07 24.12
CA ASP A 297 1.25 8.81 23.73
C ASP A 297 -0.20 9.08 23.37
N ILE A 298 -0.63 8.58 22.20
CA ILE A 298 -2.01 8.69 21.69
C ILE A 298 -2.58 7.32 21.41
N SER A 299 -3.84 7.11 21.75
CA SER A 299 -4.58 5.90 21.39
C SER A 299 -5.29 6.12 20.06
N ILE A 300 -5.11 5.21 19.12
CA ILE A 300 -5.74 5.28 17.80
C ILE A 300 -6.55 4.00 17.59
N ARG A 301 -7.83 4.17 17.30
CA ARG A 301 -8.71 3.07 16.91
C ARG A 301 -8.38 2.67 15.48
N MET A 302 -7.77 1.49 15.30
CA MET A 302 -7.20 1.06 14.01
C MET A 302 -8.25 0.90 12.91
N ASN A 303 -9.46 0.44 13.24
CA ASN A 303 -10.55 0.31 12.28
C ASN A 303 -11.11 1.66 11.74
N SER A 304 -10.81 2.78 12.41
CA SER A 304 -11.17 4.11 11.90
C SER A 304 -10.19 4.64 10.85
N LEU A 305 -8.97 4.11 10.80
CA LEU A 305 -7.96 4.50 9.81
C LEU A 305 -8.15 3.81 8.46
N ILE A 306 -8.58 2.55 8.49
CA ILE A 306 -8.74 1.72 7.29
C ILE A 306 -10.10 1.04 7.36
N SER A 307 -10.95 1.30 6.38
CA SER A 307 -12.24 0.60 6.25
C SER A 307 -12.01 -0.89 6.05
N SER A 308 -12.59 -1.70 6.93
CA SER A 308 -12.54 -3.17 6.81
C SER A 308 -13.22 -3.61 5.51
N ASN A 309 -12.60 -4.55 4.80
CA ASN A 309 -13.16 -5.20 3.62
C ASN A 309 -12.91 -6.72 3.72
N GLN A 310 -13.42 -7.48 2.74
CA GLN A 310 -13.29 -8.95 2.75
C GLN A 310 -11.84 -9.47 2.69
N TYR A 311 -10.89 -8.63 2.28
CA TYR A 311 -9.47 -9.02 2.14
C TYR A 311 -8.59 -8.49 3.25
N PHE A 312 -9.03 -7.47 3.98
CA PHE A 312 -8.22 -6.82 4.97
C PHE A 312 -9.07 -6.25 6.10
N ASN A 313 -8.82 -6.73 7.31
CA ASN A 313 -9.51 -6.27 8.50
C ASN A 313 -8.50 -5.97 9.60
N ILE A 314 -8.52 -4.74 10.11
CA ILE A 314 -7.69 -4.29 11.23
C ILE A 314 -8.58 -3.90 12.39
N ASN A 315 -8.37 -4.52 13.55
CA ASN A 315 -9.09 -4.22 14.77
C ASN A 315 -8.15 -3.92 15.93
N GLY A 316 -8.61 -3.08 16.85
CA GLY A 316 -7.93 -2.77 18.09
C GLY A 316 -7.75 -1.28 18.32
N ASP A 317 -7.50 -0.92 19.59
CA ASP A 317 -7.15 0.43 20.03
C ASP A 317 -5.65 0.44 20.37
N GLU A 318 -4.84 0.91 19.46
CA GLU A 318 -3.37 0.85 19.58
C GLU A 318 -2.80 2.13 20.17
N LEU A 319 -1.82 1.97 21.05
CA LEU A 319 -1.08 3.07 21.65
C LEU A 319 0.14 3.42 20.81
N PHE A 320 0.17 4.65 20.32
CA PHE A 320 1.30 5.19 19.57
C PHE A 320 2.06 6.22 20.38
N SER A 321 3.37 6.13 20.41
CA SER A 321 4.23 7.23 20.79
C SER A 321 4.31 8.22 19.63
N ALA A 322 3.74 9.40 19.83
CA ALA A 322 3.62 10.46 18.83
C ALA A 322 4.67 11.55 19.04
N LEU A 323 5.29 12.00 17.96
CA LEU A 323 6.18 13.15 17.92
C LEU A 323 5.70 14.11 16.83
N LEU A 324 5.18 15.26 17.25
CA LEU A 324 4.84 16.38 16.40
C LEU A 324 6.04 17.34 16.29
N LYS A 325 6.40 17.77 15.09
CA LYS A 325 7.40 18.82 14.86
C LYS A 325 6.81 19.94 14.00
N VAL A 326 6.95 21.18 14.47
CA VAL A 326 6.48 22.39 13.78
C VAL A 326 7.67 23.34 13.62
N GLY A 327 7.98 23.72 12.39
CA GLY A 327 9.08 24.63 12.10
C GLY A 327 9.35 24.76 10.61
N ASN A 328 10.01 25.83 10.19
CA ASN A 328 10.37 26.08 8.79
C ASN A 328 9.18 26.02 7.81
N GLY A 329 7.99 26.44 8.25
CA GLY A 329 6.76 26.41 7.44
C GLY A 329 6.15 25.04 7.24
N LYS A 330 6.62 24.01 7.97
CA LYS A 330 6.14 22.63 7.88
C LYS A 330 5.73 22.08 9.25
N THR A 331 4.72 21.21 9.22
CA THR A 331 4.30 20.45 10.40
C THR A 331 4.37 18.96 10.07
N SER A 332 5.25 18.23 10.75
CA SER A 332 5.43 16.79 10.57
C SER A 332 5.01 16.01 11.82
N ILE A 333 4.53 14.79 11.60
CA ILE A 333 4.14 13.86 12.67
C ILE A 333 4.88 12.53 12.49
N GLN A 334 5.41 12.00 13.56
CA GLN A 334 5.93 10.64 13.64
C GLN A 334 5.17 9.87 14.72
N LEU A 335 4.60 8.72 14.35
CA LEU A 335 3.95 7.78 15.25
C LEU A 335 4.74 6.49 15.28
N LYS A 336 4.93 5.90 16.46
CA LYS A 336 5.61 4.61 16.65
C LYS A 336 4.81 3.74 17.58
N SER A 337 4.59 2.49 17.20
CA SER A 337 3.99 1.46 18.06
C SER A 337 4.58 0.09 17.76
N ASN A 338 4.35 -0.85 18.66
CA ASN A 338 4.62 -2.27 18.45
C ASN A 338 3.37 -3.06 18.03
N LEU A 339 2.25 -2.40 17.80
CA LEU A 339 0.95 -2.93 17.40
C LEU A 339 0.46 -4.12 18.25
N LYS A 340 0.84 -4.22 19.52
CA LYS A 340 0.46 -5.35 20.39
C LYS A 340 -1.05 -5.46 20.64
N ARG A 341 -1.77 -4.35 20.57
CA ARG A 341 -3.21 -4.27 20.80
C ARG A 341 -4.02 -4.35 19.50
N THR A 342 -3.36 -4.63 18.38
CA THR A 342 -3.96 -4.67 17.06
C THR A 342 -3.94 -6.09 16.52
N ASP A 343 -5.05 -6.52 15.92
CA ASP A 343 -5.21 -7.73 15.13
C ASP A 343 -5.35 -7.37 13.67
N ILE A 344 -4.64 -8.10 12.79
CA ILE A 344 -4.68 -7.89 11.33
C ILE A 344 -5.01 -9.22 10.68
N ALA A 345 -6.21 -9.32 10.10
CA ALA A 345 -6.62 -10.45 9.29
C ALA A 345 -6.47 -10.12 7.80
N SER A 346 -5.78 -10.98 7.06
CA SER A 346 -5.50 -10.85 5.63
C SER A 346 -5.33 -12.24 5.01
N PRO A 347 -5.69 -12.47 3.73
CA PRO A 347 -5.30 -13.68 2.99
C PRO A 347 -3.77 -13.77 2.79
N ILE A 348 -3.04 -12.65 2.83
CA ILE A 348 -1.58 -12.62 2.76
C ILE A 348 -1.02 -12.91 4.15
N LYS A 349 -0.40 -14.08 4.34
CA LYS A 349 0.11 -14.56 5.65
C LYS A 349 1.14 -13.62 6.25
N GLU A 350 2.00 -13.04 5.44
CA GLU A 350 3.08 -12.14 5.84
C GLU A 350 2.57 -10.82 6.45
N ILE A 351 1.31 -10.45 6.17
CA ILE A 351 0.65 -9.28 6.75
C ILE A 351 -0.20 -9.66 7.96
N GLN A 352 -0.55 -10.94 8.12
CA GLN A 352 -1.37 -11.39 9.24
C GLN A 352 -0.67 -11.16 10.57
N LYS A 353 -1.44 -10.68 11.54
CA LYS A 353 -0.95 -10.41 12.88
C LYS A 353 -2.01 -10.73 13.92
N THR A 354 -1.67 -11.57 14.87
CA THR A 354 -2.54 -11.89 15.99
C THR A 354 -2.41 -10.89 17.13
N LEU A 355 -3.48 -10.68 17.86
CA LEU A 355 -3.49 -9.87 19.09
C LEU A 355 -2.39 -10.34 20.05
N GLY A 356 -1.64 -9.41 20.63
CA GLY A 356 -0.54 -9.71 21.57
C GLY A 356 0.83 -9.93 20.90
N SER A 357 0.90 -10.29 19.63
CA SER A 357 2.16 -10.35 18.88
C SER A 357 2.70 -8.93 18.63
N SER A 358 4.03 -8.78 18.51
CA SER A 358 4.68 -7.49 18.33
C SER A 358 5.07 -7.27 16.87
N LEU A 359 4.62 -6.15 16.29
CA LEU A 359 5.03 -5.68 14.97
C LEU A 359 5.40 -4.21 15.08
N MET A 360 6.70 -3.92 15.20
CA MET A 360 7.20 -2.55 15.30
C MET A 360 6.84 -1.78 14.04
N THR A 361 6.04 -0.74 14.17
CA THR A 361 5.57 0.08 13.06
C THR A 361 5.82 1.56 13.35
N SER A 362 6.26 2.29 12.33
CA SER A 362 6.37 3.74 12.35
C SER A 362 5.55 4.36 11.23
N ILE A 363 4.86 5.45 11.54
CA ILE A 363 4.12 6.26 10.58
C ILE A 363 4.77 7.64 10.61
N TYR A 364 5.17 8.14 9.45
CA TYR A 364 5.75 9.47 9.31
C TYR A 364 4.93 10.28 8.31
N ILE A 365 4.50 11.48 8.71
CA ILE A 365 3.79 12.45 7.89
C ILE A 365 4.71 13.66 7.75
N ASP A 366 5.19 13.93 6.54
CA ASP A 366 6.20 14.96 6.29
C ASP A 366 5.65 16.38 6.45
N ASP A 367 4.44 16.64 5.97
CA ASP A 367 3.79 17.94 6.06
C ASP A 367 2.26 17.79 6.12
N LEU A 368 1.66 18.28 7.20
CA LEU A 368 0.20 18.24 7.38
C LEU A 368 -0.57 19.10 6.36
N SER A 369 0.08 20.10 5.75
CA SER A 369 -0.57 20.95 4.74
C SER A 369 -0.71 20.27 3.37
N LYS A 370 0.24 19.37 3.06
CA LYS A 370 0.26 18.47 1.90
C LYS A 370 0.77 17.12 2.34
N PRO A 371 -0.08 16.31 3.01
CA PRO A 371 0.40 15.13 3.70
C PRO A 371 0.95 14.10 2.73
N SER A 372 2.18 13.68 3.00
CA SER A 372 2.74 12.44 2.51
C SER A 372 2.95 11.50 3.70
N TYR A 373 2.54 10.24 3.52
CA TYR A 373 2.56 9.23 4.56
C TYR A 373 3.64 8.21 4.24
N LEU A 374 4.57 8.03 5.17
CA LEU A 374 5.53 6.94 5.15
C LEU A 374 5.23 6.03 6.34
N ILE A 375 4.79 4.81 6.08
CA ILE A 375 4.39 3.84 7.09
C ILE A 375 5.25 2.61 6.88
N GLY A 376 6.02 2.20 7.89
CA GLY A 376 6.85 1.03 7.68
C GLY A 376 7.54 0.49 8.92
N ASN A 377 8.17 -0.66 8.70
CA ASN A 377 9.02 -1.36 9.63
C ASN A 377 10.12 -2.12 8.84
N LYS A 378 10.67 -3.22 9.41
CA LYS A 378 11.65 -4.07 8.72
C LYS A 378 11.04 -4.97 7.65
N GLU A 379 9.74 -5.21 7.69
CA GLU A 379 9.02 -6.18 6.85
C GLU A 379 8.26 -5.50 5.73
N TYR A 380 7.74 -4.29 5.97
CA TYR A 380 7.01 -3.54 4.93
C TYR A 380 7.29 -2.04 4.97
N ASP A 381 7.08 -1.39 3.84
CA ASP A 381 7.20 0.05 3.66
C ASP A 381 6.09 0.57 2.73
N ILE A 382 5.37 1.60 3.19
CA ILE A 382 4.26 2.22 2.47
C ILE A 382 4.55 3.71 2.36
N PHE A 383 4.51 4.23 1.16
CA PHE A 383 4.55 5.65 0.88
C PHE A 383 3.30 6.08 0.11
N ILE A 384 2.64 7.16 0.57
CA ILE A 384 1.47 7.74 -0.08
C ILE A 384 1.63 9.26 -0.06
N ASP A 385 1.58 9.90 -1.21
CA ASP A 385 1.59 11.36 -1.32
C ASP A 385 0.18 11.98 -1.31
N SER A 386 0.11 13.30 -1.32
CA SER A 386 -1.15 14.06 -1.32
C SER A 386 -2.02 13.82 -2.56
N ASN A 387 -1.46 13.29 -3.65
CA ASN A 387 -2.16 12.95 -4.89
C ASN A 387 -2.60 11.49 -4.93
N LYS A 388 -2.49 10.75 -3.82
CA LYS A 388 -2.73 9.31 -3.71
C LYS A 388 -1.78 8.47 -4.56
N SER A 389 -0.64 9.01 -4.98
CA SER A 389 0.43 8.30 -5.62
C SER A 389 1.40 7.75 -4.58
N GLY A 390 2.06 6.64 -4.87
CA GLY A 390 3.00 6.05 -3.93
C GLY A 390 3.28 4.58 -4.16
N TYR A 391 3.67 3.90 -3.07
CA TYR A 391 3.97 2.48 -3.14
C TYR A 391 3.67 1.76 -1.81
N PHE A 392 3.47 0.44 -1.93
CA PHE A 392 3.54 -0.53 -0.85
C PHE A 392 4.59 -1.58 -1.19
N ILE A 393 5.58 -1.76 -0.32
CA ILE A 393 6.61 -2.80 -0.44
C ILE A 393 6.48 -3.73 0.76
N LEU A 394 6.40 -5.04 0.51
CA LEU A 394 6.42 -6.09 1.51
C LEU A 394 7.61 -7.01 1.23
N GLY A 395 8.39 -7.29 2.28
CA GLY A 395 9.59 -8.12 2.19
C GLY A 395 10.83 -7.40 1.65
N ASN A 396 11.93 -8.14 1.47
CA ASN A 396 13.24 -7.56 1.20
C ASN A 396 13.62 -7.49 -0.28
N TYR A 397 13.02 -8.34 -1.14
CA TYR A 397 13.40 -8.46 -2.55
C TYR A 397 13.31 -7.14 -3.33
N PHE A 398 12.32 -6.30 -3.01
CA PHE A 398 12.07 -5.03 -3.68
C PHE A 398 12.60 -3.80 -2.92
N GLY A 399 13.41 -3.98 -1.87
CA GLY A 399 13.84 -2.89 -0.97
C GLY A 399 14.50 -1.69 -1.68
N ASP A 400 15.29 -1.93 -2.72
CA ASP A 400 15.98 -0.88 -3.48
C ASP A 400 15.05 -0.01 -4.36
N MET A 401 13.78 -0.41 -4.51
CA MET A 401 12.82 0.32 -5.35
C MET A 401 12.20 1.55 -4.68
N GLN A 402 12.37 1.72 -3.37
CA GLN A 402 11.78 2.83 -2.59
C GLN A 402 12.05 4.22 -3.20
N VAL A 403 13.30 4.48 -3.58
CA VAL A 403 13.71 5.82 -4.07
C VAL A 403 13.16 6.11 -5.47
N SER A 404 13.12 5.11 -6.34
CA SER A 404 12.68 5.28 -7.73
C SER A 404 11.17 5.51 -7.87
N ASN A 405 10.37 4.99 -6.92
CA ASN A 405 8.92 5.03 -6.98
C ASN A 405 8.28 6.30 -6.41
N LYS A 406 8.97 7.03 -5.52
CA LYS A 406 8.50 8.33 -4.98
C LYS A 406 8.17 9.39 -6.05
N LYS A 407 8.65 9.21 -7.28
CA LYS A 407 8.48 10.18 -8.38
C LYS A 407 7.49 9.71 -9.47
N LYS A 408 6.86 8.54 -9.30
CA LYS A 408 5.94 8.00 -10.32
C LYS A 408 4.50 8.38 -10.01
N ASP A 409 3.73 8.75 -11.02
CA ASP A 409 2.29 8.95 -10.88
C ASP A 409 1.57 7.61 -10.69
N GLY A 410 0.67 7.54 -9.69
CA GLY A 410 -0.13 6.38 -9.33
C GLY A 410 0.47 5.54 -8.21
N PHE A 411 -0.22 4.46 -7.85
CA PHE A 411 0.14 3.59 -6.74
C PHE A 411 0.71 2.26 -7.25
N TYR A 412 1.83 1.81 -6.64
CA TYR A 412 2.56 0.60 -7.01
C TYR A 412 2.66 -0.34 -5.82
N VAL A 413 2.45 -1.63 -6.04
CA VAL A 413 2.52 -2.65 -4.99
C VAL A 413 3.64 -3.64 -5.32
N TYR A 414 4.48 -3.96 -4.35
CA TYR A 414 5.62 -4.86 -4.45
C TYR A 414 5.55 -5.86 -3.31
N LEU A 415 5.38 -7.14 -3.63
CA LEU A 415 5.18 -8.19 -2.64
C LEU A 415 6.27 -9.26 -2.80
N ASP A 416 6.95 -9.58 -1.71
CA ASP A 416 7.86 -10.71 -1.59
C ASP A 416 7.21 -11.71 -0.65
N LEU A 417 6.68 -12.80 -1.21
CA LEU A 417 5.81 -13.77 -0.52
C LEU A 417 6.40 -15.17 -0.57
N ASP A 418 6.22 -15.94 0.48
CA ASP A 418 6.64 -17.33 0.50
C ASP A 418 5.77 -18.19 -0.44
N GLU A 419 4.45 -18.03 -0.38
CA GLU A 419 3.49 -18.81 -1.17
C GLU A 419 2.32 -17.95 -1.64
N ILE A 420 1.87 -18.19 -2.87
CA ILE A 420 0.61 -17.67 -3.42
C ILE A 420 -0.20 -18.85 -3.96
N LYS A 421 -1.45 -18.98 -3.52
CA LYS A 421 -2.44 -19.89 -4.10
C LYS A 421 -3.48 -19.06 -4.82
N MET A 422 -3.62 -19.27 -6.12
CA MET A 422 -4.59 -18.52 -6.93
C MET A 422 -6.04 -18.78 -6.49
N GLU A 423 -6.31 -19.94 -5.94
CA GLU A 423 -7.63 -20.33 -5.42
C GLU A 423 -8.08 -19.49 -4.22
N ASP A 424 -7.13 -18.93 -3.44
CA ASP A 424 -7.41 -18.07 -2.28
C ASP A 424 -7.89 -16.66 -2.70
N TYR A 425 -7.78 -16.31 -3.99
CA TYR A 425 -8.11 -14.99 -4.51
C TYR A 425 -9.30 -15.06 -5.48
N SER A 426 -10.48 -14.67 -5.03
CA SER A 426 -11.63 -14.51 -5.91
C SER A 426 -11.49 -13.21 -6.71
N PHE A 427 -11.29 -13.29 -8.01
CA PHE A 427 -11.39 -12.16 -8.92
C PHE A 427 -12.87 -11.79 -9.11
N SER A 428 -13.51 -11.23 -8.09
CA SER A 428 -14.86 -10.68 -8.27
C SER A 428 -14.75 -9.43 -9.13
N ASN A 429 -15.57 -9.36 -10.17
CA ASN A 429 -15.81 -8.15 -10.98
C ASN A 429 -16.51 -7.08 -10.13
N SER A 430 -15.87 -6.59 -9.05
CA SER A 430 -16.36 -5.43 -8.34
C SER A 430 -16.13 -4.21 -9.22
N THR A 431 -17.21 -3.76 -9.85
CA THR A 431 -17.30 -2.57 -10.71
C THR A 431 -17.14 -1.26 -9.93
N GLU A 432 -16.69 -1.28 -8.69
CA GLU A 432 -16.50 -0.08 -7.90
C GLU A 432 -15.09 0.53 -8.09
N ASN A 433 -15.08 1.82 -8.30
CA ASN A 433 -14.02 2.74 -8.71
C ASN A 433 -12.73 2.77 -7.86
N THR A 434 -12.46 1.79 -7.02
CA THR A 434 -11.32 1.77 -6.09
C THR A 434 -9.99 1.33 -6.72
N ILE A 435 -10.01 0.66 -7.87
CA ILE A 435 -8.79 0.16 -8.54
C ILE A 435 -8.12 1.21 -9.44
N SER A 436 -8.77 2.36 -9.69
CA SER A 436 -8.26 3.35 -10.65
C SER A 436 -6.92 4.01 -10.29
N THR A 437 -6.44 3.84 -9.07
CA THR A 437 -5.17 4.41 -8.59
C THR A 437 -3.99 3.44 -8.65
N ILE A 438 -4.22 2.11 -8.60
CA ILE A 438 -3.15 1.11 -8.68
C ILE A 438 -2.71 0.97 -10.13
N LYS A 439 -1.44 1.22 -10.41
CA LYS A 439 -0.83 1.13 -11.75
C LYS A 439 -0.18 -0.21 -12.01
N ALA A 440 0.47 -0.76 -10.99
CA ALA A 440 1.10 -2.07 -11.10
C ALA A 440 1.21 -2.77 -9.74
N VAL A 441 1.16 -4.10 -9.80
CA VAL A 441 1.51 -4.99 -8.68
C VAL A 441 2.63 -5.90 -9.17
N LYS A 442 3.74 -5.95 -8.43
CA LYS A 442 4.84 -6.88 -8.68
C LYS A 442 4.95 -7.84 -7.51
N ILE A 443 4.99 -9.12 -7.80
CA ILE A 443 5.02 -10.15 -6.79
C ILE A 443 6.19 -11.08 -7.09
N LYS A 444 7.10 -11.23 -6.15
CA LYS A 444 8.07 -12.33 -6.09
C LYS A 444 7.52 -13.35 -5.13
N THR A 445 7.50 -14.61 -5.51
CA THR A 445 7.08 -15.69 -4.61
C THR A 445 7.98 -16.92 -4.77
N GLN A 446 8.25 -17.60 -3.67
CA GLN A 446 9.01 -18.85 -3.69
C GLN A 446 8.16 -19.99 -4.26
N ILE A 447 6.86 -20.01 -3.96
CA ILE A 447 5.90 -21.00 -4.46
C ILE A 447 4.67 -20.26 -5.01
N PHE A 448 4.43 -20.46 -6.30
CA PHE A 448 3.19 -20.02 -6.95
C PHE A 448 2.35 -21.26 -7.28
N ASN A 449 1.21 -21.41 -6.63
CA ASN A 449 0.29 -22.50 -6.87
C ASN A 449 -0.87 -22.03 -7.76
N ILE A 450 -1.09 -22.76 -8.86
CA ILE A 450 -2.22 -22.57 -9.75
C ILE A 450 -2.72 -23.92 -10.23
N PHE A 451 -4.00 -24.22 -10.06
CA PHE A 451 -4.62 -25.52 -10.38
C PHE A 451 -3.82 -26.70 -9.80
N SER A 452 -3.46 -26.61 -8.54
CA SER A 452 -2.65 -27.60 -7.81
C SER A 452 -1.26 -27.87 -8.42
N ASN A 453 -0.79 -27.02 -9.33
CA ASN A 453 0.59 -27.05 -9.81
C ASN A 453 1.42 -26.00 -9.08
N ASN A 454 2.59 -26.39 -8.56
CA ASN A 454 3.50 -25.54 -7.82
C ASN A 454 4.66 -25.11 -8.73
N TYR A 455 4.83 -23.81 -8.90
CA TYR A 455 5.92 -23.19 -9.64
C TYR A 455 6.86 -22.47 -8.67
N LYS A 456 8.15 -22.76 -8.75
CA LYS A 456 9.15 -22.17 -7.86
C LYS A 456 9.64 -20.82 -8.40
N ASP A 457 10.01 -19.93 -7.47
CA ASP A 457 10.72 -18.68 -7.76
C ASP A 457 10.07 -17.79 -8.82
N GLN A 458 8.75 -17.69 -8.78
CA GLN A 458 7.99 -16.89 -9.76
C GLN A 458 8.07 -15.39 -9.49
N LEU A 459 8.19 -14.62 -10.56
CA LEU A 459 7.98 -13.18 -10.58
C LEU A 459 6.75 -12.85 -11.44
N LEU A 460 5.77 -12.21 -10.83
CA LEU A 460 4.55 -11.75 -11.48
C LEU A 460 4.58 -10.22 -11.55
N ASN A 461 4.41 -9.65 -12.75
CA ASN A 461 4.23 -8.21 -12.91
C ASN A 461 2.83 -7.96 -13.47
N ILE A 462 1.97 -7.37 -12.66
CA ILE A 462 0.58 -7.08 -12.99
C ILE A 462 0.46 -5.58 -13.26
N TYR A 463 -0.01 -5.21 -14.44
CA TYR A 463 -0.23 -3.85 -14.87
C TYR A 463 -1.71 -3.61 -15.09
N PHE A 464 -2.22 -2.52 -14.57
CA PHE A 464 -3.59 -2.10 -14.74
C PHE A 464 -3.65 -0.89 -15.68
N ASP A 465 -4.32 -1.06 -16.80
CA ASP A 465 -4.64 0.03 -17.72
C ASP A 465 -6.16 0.16 -17.86
N ASN A 466 -6.59 1.32 -18.32
CA ASN A 466 -8.01 1.59 -18.55
C ASN A 466 -8.68 0.66 -19.56
N LYS A 467 -7.94 -0.06 -20.37
CA LYS A 467 -8.45 -0.97 -21.41
C LYS A 467 -8.31 -2.44 -21.04
N GLU A 468 -7.20 -2.81 -20.46
CA GLU A 468 -6.86 -4.21 -20.14
C GLU A 468 -5.96 -4.29 -18.90
N SER A 469 -5.98 -5.43 -18.22
CA SER A 469 -4.99 -5.81 -17.22
C SER A 469 -4.02 -6.80 -17.84
N ARG A 470 -2.72 -6.60 -17.61
CA ARG A 470 -1.65 -7.45 -18.12
C ARG A 470 -0.86 -8.04 -16.96
N ILE A 471 -0.64 -9.34 -17.02
CA ILE A 471 0.18 -10.09 -16.06
C ILE A 471 1.35 -10.71 -16.83
N ASP A 472 2.57 -10.28 -16.54
CA ASP A 472 3.78 -10.91 -17.05
C ASP A 472 4.26 -11.93 -16.01
N LEU A 473 4.44 -13.17 -16.42
CA LEU A 473 4.92 -14.30 -15.63
C LEU A 473 6.38 -14.57 -16.01
N SER A 474 7.25 -14.66 -15.03
CA SER A 474 8.66 -14.95 -15.25
C SER A 474 9.17 -15.96 -14.20
N GLY A 475 9.52 -17.14 -14.65
CA GLY A 475 10.06 -18.25 -13.87
C GLY A 475 10.61 -19.33 -14.80
N GLU A 476 11.23 -20.34 -14.22
CA GLU A 476 11.82 -21.45 -14.98
C GLU A 476 10.74 -22.32 -15.64
N ASP A 477 9.74 -22.72 -14.85
CA ASP A 477 8.70 -23.67 -15.24
C ASP A 477 7.41 -22.99 -15.73
N LEU A 478 7.26 -21.67 -15.55
CA LEU A 478 6.11 -20.89 -16.04
C LEU A 478 6.57 -19.51 -16.48
N ASN A 479 6.52 -19.27 -17.78
CA ASN A 479 6.94 -17.99 -18.36
C ASN A 479 5.96 -17.57 -19.46
N GLY A 480 5.55 -16.30 -19.46
CA GLY A 480 4.64 -15.76 -20.46
C GLY A 480 3.86 -14.56 -19.99
N GLN A 481 2.68 -14.37 -20.61
CA GLN A 481 1.83 -13.20 -20.38
C GLN A 481 0.36 -13.58 -20.36
N ILE A 482 -0.39 -12.97 -19.47
CA ILE A 482 -1.86 -13.05 -19.39
C ILE A 482 -2.42 -11.63 -19.57
N ASN A 483 -3.34 -11.47 -20.51
CA ASN A 483 -4.07 -10.22 -20.73
C ASN A 483 -5.55 -10.45 -20.43
N ILE A 484 -6.17 -9.56 -19.68
CA ILE A 484 -7.59 -9.59 -19.30
C ILE A 484 -8.20 -8.28 -19.75
N ASP A 485 -9.15 -8.31 -20.67
CA ASP A 485 -9.83 -7.13 -21.15
C ASP A 485 -11.07 -6.79 -20.29
N ARG A 486 -11.71 -5.66 -20.58
CA ARG A 486 -12.90 -5.20 -19.85
C ARG A 486 -14.14 -6.09 -20.02
N THR A 487 -14.16 -6.93 -21.06
CA THR A 487 -15.26 -7.87 -21.32
C THR A 487 -15.11 -9.15 -20.53
N GLY A 488 -14.01 -9.32 -19.82
CA GLY A 488 -13.63 -10.56 -19.14
C GLY A 488 -12.97 -11.58 -20.08
N PHE A 489 -12.62 -11.22 -21.30
CA PHE A 489 -11.83 -12.07 -22.18
C PHE A 489 -10.39 -12.18 -21.69
N ILE A 490 -9.93 -13.41 -21.49
CA ILE A 490 -8.57 -13.72 -20.99
C ILE A 490 -7.75 -14.28 -22.12
N LYS A 491 -6.61 -13.66 -22.40
CA LYS A 491 -5.62 -14.17 -23.35
C LYS A 491 -4.37 -14.60 -22.61
N VAL A 492 -4.08 -15.89 -22.63
CA VAL A 492 -2.90 -16.52 -22.01
C VAL A 492 -1.89 -16.83 -23.11
N ASN A 493 -0.71 -16.22 -23.05
CA ASN A 493 0.43 -16.49 -23.95
C ASN A 493 1.60 -17.00 -23.10
N LEU A 494 1.92 -18.28 -23.18
CA LEU A 494 3.05 -18.88 -22.48
C LEU A 494 4.16 -19.20 -23.47
N GLU A 495 5.39 -18.90 -23.08
CA GLU A 495 6.58 -19.28 -23.87
C GLU A 495 7.12 -20.63 -23.41
N ASN A 496 7.18 -20.84 -22.08
CA ASN A 496 7.51 -22.12 -21.47
C ASN A 496 6.55 -22.37 -20.33
N SER A 497 6.04 -23.57 -20.24
CA SER A 497 5.14 -23.94 -19.14
C SER A 497 5.21 -25.45 -18.86
N LYS A 498 5.26 -25.82 -17.57
CA LYS A 498 5.12 -27.19 -17.11
C LYS A 498 3.78 -27.33 -16.40
N PHE A 499 2.99 -28.31 -16.79
CA PHE A 499 1.65 -28.52 -16.29
C PHE A 499 1.35 -29.98 -16.05
N LYS A 500 0.89 -30.34 -14.85
CA LYS A 500 0.50 -31.71 -14.51
C LYS A 500 -1.02 -31.86 -14.54
N PHE A 501 -1.53 -32.55 -15.55
CA PHE A 501 -2.97 -32.77 -15.72
C PHE A 501 -3.58 -33.69 -14.63
N ASN A 502 -2.79 -34.58 -14.04
CA ASN A 502 -3.27 -35.44 -12.96
C ASN A 502 -3.75 -34.64 -11.73
N ASN A 503 -3.31 -33.39 -11.59
CA ASN A 503 -3.71 -32.51 -10.50
C ASN A 503 -5.04 -31.77 -10.80
N LEU A 504 -5.58 -31.88 -12.01
CA LEU A 504 -6.82 -31.22 -12.41
C LEU A 504 -8.11 -31.88 -11.89
N GLY A 505 -8.03 -33.05 -11.25
CA GLY A 505 -9.22 -33.75 -10.77
C GLY A 505 -10.13 -32.92 -9.87
N ASN A 506 -9.54 -32.07 -9.03
CA ASN A 506 -10.26 -31.15 -8.14
C ASN A 506 -10.61 -29.82 -8.83
N ALA A 507 -9.81 -29.39 -9.81
CA ALA A 507 -10.04 -28.14 -10.54
C ALA A 507 -11.25 -28.22 -11.51
N ALA A 508 -11.70 -29.42 -11.86
CA ALA A 508 -12.90 -29.58 -12.69
C ALA A 508 -14.17 -29.11 -11.96
N ASP A 509 -14.23 -29.29 -10.64
CA ASP A 509 -15.33 -28.81 -9.81
C ASP A 509 -15.33 -27.29 -9.71
N ASP A 510 -14.15 -26.67 -9.58
CA ASP A 510 -13.99 -25.20 -9.54
C ASP A 510 -14.39 -24.54 -10.87
N ILE A 511 -14.09 -25.17 -12.01
CA ILE A 511 -14.53 -24.68 -13.33
C ILE A 511 -16.06 -24.75 -13.43
N ASP A 512 -16.72 -25.70 -12.80
CA ASP A 512 -18.17 -25.83 -12.82
C ASP A 512 -18.88 -24.70 -12.06
N GLU A 513 -18.26 -24.13 -11.05
CA GLU A 513 -18.81 -22.98 -10.29
C GLU A 513 -18.79 -21.66 -11.10
N LEU A 514 -17.94 -21.54 -12.12
CA LEU A 514 -17.87 -20.34 -12.95
C LEU A 514 -19.09 -20.25 -13.89
N SER A 515 -19.82 -19.14 -13.85
CA SER A 515 -20.99 -18.91 -14.71
C SER A 515 -20.64 -18.73 -16.20
N SER A 516 -19.47 -18.16 -16.49
CA SER A 516 -18.94 -17.97 -17.84
C SER A 516 -17.42 -17.95 -17.85
N LEU A 517 -16.82 -18.42 -18.94
CA LEU A 517 -15.38 -18.39 -19.17
C LEU A 517 -15.10 -18.12 -20.64
N ASN A 518 -14.15 -17.24 -20.93
CA ASN A 518 -13.71 -16.91 -22.28
C ASN A 518 -12.20 -16.68 -22.30
N ILE A 519 -11.47 -17.77 -22.55
CA ILE A 519 -10.00 -17.77 -22.54
C ILE A 519 -9.47 -18.18 -23.90
N ARG A 520 -8.50 -17.44 -24.43
CA ARG A 520 -7.61 -17.92 -25.47
C ARG A 520 -6.28 -18.33 -24.86
N PHE A 521 -5.96 -19.61 -24.97
CA PHE A 521 -4.71 -20.19 -24.49
C PHE A 521 -3.73 -20.40 -25.66
N ILE A 522 -2.53 -19.84 -25.53
CA ILE A 522 -1.44 -20.04 -26.48
C ILE A 522 -0.20 -20.41 -25.68
N SER A 523 0.43 -21.53 -26.00
CA SER A 523 1.72 -21.92 -25.42
C SER A 523 2.66 -22.40 -26.52
N LYS A 524 3.94 -22.03 -26.41
CA LYS A 524 4.99 -22.48 -27.36
C LYS A 524 5.69 -23.74 -26.89
N ASN A 525 5.99 -23.86 -25.64
CA ASN A 525 6.66 -25.04 -25.07
C ASN A 525 5.90 -25.47 -23.83
N LEU A 526 4.98 -26.37 -23.99
CA LEU A 526 4.15 -26.90 -22.91
C LEU A 526 4.64 -28.32 -22.55
N GLU A 527 5.27 -28.47 -21.41
CA GLU A 527 5.62 -29.77 -20.83
C GLU A 527 4.50 -30.22 -19.90
N THR A 528 4.04 -31.44 -20.07
CA THR A 528 2.98 -32.01 -19.24
C THR A 528 3.37 -33.39 -18.75
N ASP A 529 2.63 -33.96 -17.80
CA ASP A 529 2.75 -35.35 -17.39
C ASP A 529 2.35 -36.35 -18.52
N ARG A 530 1.77 -35.86 -19.61
CA ARG A 530 1.39 -36.64 -20.79
C ARG A 530 2.32 -36.44 -21.99
N GLY A 531 3.34 -35.56 -21.90
CA GLY A 531 4.34 -35.29 -22.93
C GLY A 531 4.59 -33.83 -23.19
N PHE A 532 5.43 -33.57 -24.18
CA PHE A 532 5.88 -32.24 -24.57
C PHE A 532 5.18 -31.75 -25.84
N PHE A 533 4.57 -30.55 -25.78
CA PHE A 533 3.88 -29.91 -26.89
C PHE A 533 4.67 -28.65 -27.33
N LYS A 534 5.13 -28.62 -28.57
CA LYS A 534 5.81 -27.47 -29.13
C LYS A 534 4.89 -26.26 -29.34
N LYS A 535 3.59 -26.51 -29.51
CA LYS A 535 2.55 -25.50 -29.62
C LYS A 535 1.23 -26.02 -29.13
N ALA A 536 0.54 -25.19 -28.36
CA ALA A 536 -0.87 -25.34 -28.03
C ALA A 536 -1.57 -23.99 -28.23
N ASP A 537 -2.62 -23.94 -29.07
CA ASP A 537 -3.40 -22.73 -29.32
C ASP A 537 -4.87 -23.14 -29.44
N PHE A 538 -5.70 -22.65 -28.53
CA PHE A 538 -7.13 -22.93 -28.47
C PHE A 538 -7.89 -21.90 -27.67
N TYR A 539 -9.21 -21.87 -27.84
CA TYR A 539 -10.13 -21.11 -26.98
C TYR A 539 -10.81 -22.07 -26.01
N LEU A 540 -10.86 -21.69 -24.74
CA LEU A 540 -11.65 -22.34 -23.72
C LEU A 540 -12.85 -21.45 -23.42
N LEU A 541 -14.03 -21.94 -23.79
CA LEU A 541 -15.29 -21.21 -23.68
C LEU A 541 -16.23 -21.97 -22.75
N LYS A 542 -16.78 -21.28 -21.77
CA LYS A 542 -17.87 -21.82 -20.95
C LYS A 542 -19.05 -20.85 -20.97
N ASN A 543 -20.21 -21.38 -21.22
CA ASN A 543 -21.47 -20.68 -21.13
C ASN A 543 -22.49 -21.57 -20.41
N SER A 544 -22.83 -21.15 -19.19
CA SER A 544 -23.71 -21.97 -18.30
C SER A 544 -23.14 -23.40 -18.13
N LYS A 545 -23.77 -24.39 -18.74
CA LYS A 545 -23.44 -25.81 -18.63
C LYS A 545 -22.66 -26.39 -19.82
N ILE A 546 -22.34 -25.56 -20.82
CA ILE A 546 -21.60 -25.99 -22.01
C ILE A 546 -20.15 -25.52 -21.90
N LEU A 547 -19.23 -26.49 -21.90
CA LEU A 547 -17.81 -26.25 -21.99
C LEU A 547 -17.32 -26.57 -23.41
N THR A 548 -16.64 -25.66 -24.06
CA THR A 548 -16.12 -25.85 -25.41
C THR A 548 -14.65 -25.47 -25.47
N ILE A 549 -13.81 -26.37 -26.00
CA ILE A 549 -12.45 -26.06 -26.42
C ILE A 549 -12.54 -25.84 -27.95
N ASP A 550 -12.40 -24.62 -28.41
CA ASP A 550 -12.60 -24.24 -29.81
C ASP A 550 -11.29 -23.81 -30.49
N ASN A 551 -11.28 -23.94 -31.81
CA ASN A 551 -10.14 -23.58 -32.65
C ASN A 551 -8.83 -24.24 -32.24
N ILE A 552 -8.91 -25.54 -31.95
CA ILE A 552 -7.77 -26.30 -31.42
C ILE A 552 -6.69 -26.42 -32.48
N ASN A 553 -5.47 -26.01 -32.12
CA ASN A 553 -4.27 -26.20 -32.91
C ASN A 553 -3.12 -26.58 -31.97
N ILE A 554 -2.88 -27.87 -31.84
CA ILE A 554 -1.87 -28.42 -30.92
C ILE A 554 -0.86 -29.20 -31.75
N PHE A 555 0.42 -29.01 -31.46
CA PHE A 555 1.53 -29.62 -32.18
C PHE A 555 2.64 -30.04 -31.21
N SER A 556 3.10 -31.28 -31.39
CA SER A 556 4.25 -31.89 -30.72
C SER A 556 5.08 -32.66 -31.78
N GLU A 557 6.21 -33.23 -31.41
CA GLU A 557 7.00 -34.05 -32.34
C GLU A 557 6.27 -35.31 -32.81
N GLY A 558 5.40 -35.87 -31.99
CA GLY A 558 4.63 -37.06 -32.34
C GLY A 558 3.12 -36.87 -32.35
N PHE A 559 2.65 -35.60 -32.24
CA PHE A 559 1.21 -35.39 -32.11
C PHE A 559 0.77 -34.03 -32.71
N LYS A 560 -0.35 -34.03 -33.43
CA LYS A 560 -0.96 -32.82 -33.95
C LYS A 560 -2.48 -32.91 -33.90
N ILE A 561 -3.12 -31.87 -33.41
CA ILE A 561 -4.55 -31.60 -33.59
C ILE A 561 -4.68 -30.33 -34.41
N GLY A 562 -5.45 -30.38 -35.49
CA GLY A 562 -5.68 -29.24 -36.34
C GLY A 562 -7.09 -29.12 -36.88
N PRO A 563 -7.35 -28.09 -37.70
CA PRO A 563 -8.69 -27.86 -38.25
C PRO A 563 -9.17 -29.06 -39.11
N TYR A 564 -10.47 -29.31 -39.05
CA TYR A 564 -11.11 -30.36 -39.89
C TYR A 564 -11.03 -30.09 -41.39
N SER A 565 -11.13 -28.80 -41.75
CA SER A 565 -10.87 -28.30 -43.10
C SER A 565 -10.50 -26.81 -43.02
N ASP A 566 -10.13 -26.20 -44.17
CA ASP A 566 -9.80 -24.77 -44.25
C ASP A 566 -10.90 -23.83 -43.67
N LYS A 567 -12.15 -24.27 -43.72
CA LYS A 567 -13.30 -23.51 -43.25
C LYS A 567 -13.87 -24.00 -41.89
N GLN A 568 -13.37 -25.13 -41.37
CA GLN A 568 -13.98 -25.80 -40.21
C GLN A 568 -12.92 -26.08 -39.17
N LYS A 569 -12.96 -25.34 -38.09
CA LYS A 569 -12.01 -25.42 -36.97
C LYS A 569 -12.16 -26.74 -36.21
N ALA A 570 -11.09 -27.16 -35.54
CA ALA A 570 -11.15 -28.23 -34.56
C ALA A 570 -11.78 -27.72 -33.29
N TYR A 571 -12.68 -28.50 -32.69
CA TYR A 571 -13.27 -28.23 -31.40
C TYR A 571 -13.68 -29.50 -30.65
N ILE A 572 -13.77 -29.36 -29.31
CA ILE A 572 -14.36 -30.33 -28.38
C ILE A 572 -15.43 -29.57 -27.59
N SER A 573 -16.66 -30.11 -27.51
CA SER A 573 -17.74 -29.50 -26.73
C SER A 573 -18.39 -30.52 -25.84
N ILE A 574 -18.63 -30.13 -24.60
CA ILE A 574 -19.23 -30.93 -23.52
C ILE A 574 -20.44 -30.17 -23.01
N ASP A 575 -21.63 -30.68 -23.29
CA ASP A 575 -22.92 -30.20 -22.78
C ASP A 575 -23.40 -31.16 -21.70
N ARG A 576 -23.10 -30.86 -20.46
CA ARG A 576 -23.49 -31.69 -19.30
C ARG A 576 -25.00 -31.67 -19.03
N ALA A 577 -25.69 -30.63 -19.44
CA ALA A 577 -27.14 -30.54 -19.24
C ALA A 577 -27.90 -31.54 -20.10
N ASN A 578 -27.43 -31.76 -21.33
CA ASN A 578 -28.03 -32.64 -22.31
C ASN A 578 -27.26 -33.95 -22.51
N ASP A 579 -26.23 -34.18 -21.70
CA ASP A 579 -25.30 -35.31 -21.82
C ASP A 579 -24.80 -35.50 -23.25
N LEU A 580 -24.43 -34.38 -23.89
CA LEU A 580 -24.05 -34.32 -25.31
C LEU A 580 -22.59 -33.93 -25.48
N TYR A 581 -21.85 -34.77 -26.16
CA TYR A 581 -20.43 -34.63 -26.44
C TYR A 581 -20.24 -34.44 -27.95
N LYS A 582 -19.32 -33.52 -28.34
CA LYS A 582 -18.99 -33.26 -29.74
C LYS A 582 -17.50 -33.14 -29.92
N ILE A 583 -16.96 -33.77 -30.93
CA ILE A 583 -15.57 -33.66 -31.32
C ILE A 583 -15.47 -33.40 -32.81
N LYS A 584 -14.65 -32.42 -33.18
CA LYS A 584 -14.35 -32.12 -34.61
C LYS A 584 -12.88 -31.75 -34.74
N GLY A 585 -12.23 -32.29 -35.78
CA GLY A 585 -10.83 -31.98 -36.01
C GLY A 585 -10.09 -33.08 -36.75
N VAL A 586 -8.85 -32.80 -37.08
CA VAL A 586 -7.91 -33.79 -37.63
C VAL A 586 -6.84 -34.04 -36.58
N TYR A 587 -6.65 -35.30 -36.28
CA TYR A 587 -5.73 -35.83 -35.25
C TYR A 587 -4.66 -36.65 -35.93
N GLU A 588 -3.42 -36.18 -35.89
CA GLU A 588 -2.25 -36.89 -36.40
C GLU A 588 -1.34 -37.32 -35.28
N ILE A 589 -0.98 -38.58 -35.22
CA ILE A 589 -0.14 -39.14 -34.18
C ILE A 589 0.97 -39.93 -34.89
N TYR A 590 2.22 -39.62 -34.54
CA TYR A 590 3.41 -40.22 -35.09
C TYR A 590 4.18 -40.92 -33.99
N ASN A 591 4.41 -42.19 -34.14
CA ASN A 591 5.18 -43.04 -33.26
C ASN A 591 4.61 -43.23 -31.84
N SER A 592 4.81 -44.39 -31.27
CA SER A 592 4.25 -44.84 -29.98
C SER A 592 4.80 -44.15 -28.73
N SER A 593 5.81 -43.25 -28.86
CA SER A 593 6.30 -42.45 -27.75
C SER A 593 5.46 -41.22 -27.43
N ASN A 594 4.27 -41.18 -27.91
CA ASN A 594 3.38 -40.06 -27.89
C ASN A 594 2.58 -39.93 -26.58
N PRO A 595 2.15 -38.68 -26.22
CA PRO A 595 1.41 -38.44 -24.99
C PRO A 595 0.06 -39.18 -24.87
N LEU A 596 -0.44 -39.76 -25.96
CA LEU A 596 -1.69 -40.51 -25.98
C LEU A 596 -1.52 -42.04 -25.93
N LYS A 597 -0.30 -42.55 -25.89
CA LYS A 597 -0.04 -43.99 -25.86
C LYS A 597 -0.77 -44.69 -24.70
N ASP A 598 -0.67 -44.09 -23.50
CA ASP A 598 -1.31 -44.63 -22.29
C ASP A 598 -2.83 -44.53 -22.30
N ILE A 599 -3.37 -43.62 -23.13
CA ILE A 599 -4.80 -43.41 -23.27
C ILE A 599 -5.40 -44.39 -24.28
N LEU A 600 -4.71 -44.63 -25.39
CA LEU A 600 -5.22 -45.43 -26.51
C LEU A 600 -4.94 -46.93 -26.36
N ASN A 601 -4.02 -47.34 -25.47
CA ASN A 601 -3.61 -48.71 -25.22
C ASN A 601 -3.16 -49.49 -26.47
N TYR A 602 -2.73 -48.81 -27.52
CA TYR A 602 -2.27 -49.39 -28.76
C TYR A 602 -0.90 -48.86 -29.16
N ASP A 603 -0.01 -49.69 -29.60
CA ASP A 603 1.24 -49.28 -30.25
C ASP A 603 1.01 -49.14 -31.75
N PHE A 604 1.32 -47.96 -32.30
CA PHE A 604 1.25 -47.67 -33.71
C PHE A 604 2.31 -46.62 -34.13
N ASN A 605 2.73 -46.70 -35.38
CA ASN A 605 3.69 -45.72 -35.94
C ASN A 605 3.02 -44.45 -36.45
N PHE A 606 1.80 -44.58 -36.96
CA PHE A 606 1.06 -43.43 -37.47
C PHE A 606 -0.42 -43.60 -37.32
N LEU A 607 -1.09 -42.58 -36.79
CA LEU A 607 -2.55 -42.45 -36.79
C LEU A 607 -2.92 -41.09 -37.40
N ASN A 608 -3.80 -41.10 -38.42
CA ASN A 608 -4.50 -39.88 -38.83
C ASN A 608 -6.00 -40.15 -38.75
N ALA A 609 -6.72 -39.33 -37.96
CA ALA A 609 -8.16 -39.42 -37.81
C ALA A 609 -8.81 -38.03 -38.04
N SER A 610 -9.69 -37.97 -39.02
CA SER A 610 -10.59 -36.87 -39.21
C SER A 610 -11.93 -37.17 -38.56
N LEU A 611 -12.25 -36.44 -37.48
CA LEU A 611 -13.44 -36.68 -36.69
C LEU A 611 -14.40 -35.47 -36.82
N ASN A 612 -15.68 -35.76 -37.00
CA ASN A 612 -16.76 -34.81 -36.88
C ASN A 612 -17.97 -35.57 -36.35
N ILE A 613 -17.96 -35.84 -35.05
CA ILE A 613 -18.92 -36.72 -34.36
C ILE A 613 -19.56 -36.03 -33.16
N GLN A 614 -20.77 -36.49 -32.87
CA GLN A 614 -21.48 -36.19 -31.62
C GLN A 614 -22.11 -37.45 -31.05
N TRP A 615 -22.20 -37.53 -29.74
CA TRP A 615 -22.80 -38.69 -29.07
C TRP A 615 -23.32 -38.29 -27.67
N ASN A 616 -24.11 -39.18 -27.07
CA ASN A 616 -24.59 -39.09 -25.70
C ASN A 616 -23.84 -40.06 -24.80
N SER A 617 -23.67 -39.71 -23.53
CA SER A 617 -23.02 -40.45 -22.49
C SER A 617 -21.49 -40.56 -22.60
N LEU A 618 -20.80 -40.17 -21.53
CA LEU A 618 -19.33 -40.27 -21.44
C LEU A 618 -18.85 -41.75 -21.37
N SER A 619 -19.68 -42.64 -20.83
CA SER A 619 -19.31 -44.04 -20.58
C SER A 619 -19.60 -44.95 -21.77
N SER A 620 -20.39 -44.48 -22.74
CA SER A 620 -20.76 -45.29 -23.93
C SER A 620 -21.14 -44.34 -25.08
N LEU A 621 -20.78 -44.70 -26.34
CA LEU A 621 -21.08 -43.88 -27.53
C LEU A 621 -22.56 -44.09 -27.95
N LYS A 622 -23.50 -43.67 -27.11
CA LYS A 622 -24.93 -43.75 -27.45
C LYS A 622 -25.29 -42.63 -28.45
N ASN A 623 -26.17 -42.98 -29.36
CA ASN A 623 -26.68 -42.08 -30.39
C ASN A 623 -25.59 -41.38 -31.20
N LEU A 624 -24.53 -42.15 -31.55
CA LEU A 624 -23.40 -41.62 -32.32
C LEU A 624 -23.87 -41.09 -33.68
N GLU A 625 -23.52 -39.87 -33.99
CA GLU A 625 -23.78 -39.24 -35.30
C GLU A 625 -22.52 -38.52 -35.82
N GLY A 626 -22.40 -38.41 -37.14
CA GLY A 626 -21.33 -37.72 -37.82
C GLY A 626 -20.39 -38.59 -38.65
N ASN A 627 -19.14 -38.13 -38.83
CA ASN A 627 -18.17 -38.76 -39.70
C ASN A 627 -16.89 -39.13 -38.97
N ILE A 628 -16.37 -40.32 -39.23
CA ILE A 628 -15.06 -40.74 -38.86
C ILE A 628 -14.31 -41.14 -40.15
N ASP A 629 -13.15 -40.53 -40.40
CA ASP A 629 -12.21 -40.89 -41.46
C ASP A 629 -10.86 -41.17 -40.79
N PHE A 630 -10.29 -42.36 -40.99
CA PHE A 630 -9.11 -42.76 -40.29
C PHE A 630 -8.09 -43.49 -41.19
N LEU A 631 -6.82 -43.35 -40.83
CA LEU A 631 -5.68 -44.09 -41.34
C LEU A 631 -4.72 -44.37 -40.20
N VAL A 632 -4.51 -45.67 -39.91
CA VAL A 632 -3.52 -46.14 -38.94
C VAL A 632 -2.49 -46.96 -39.66
N LYS A 633 -1.22 -46.85 -39.31
CA LYS A 633 -0.12 -47.63 -39.89
C LYS A 633 0.71 -48.28 -38.78
N ASP A 634 1.20 -49.47 -39.08
CA ASP A 634 2.13 -50.26 -38.28
C ASP A 634 1.71 -50.29 -36.83
N PHE A 635 0.59 -50.90 -36.52
CA PHE A 635 0.05 -51.04 -35.19
C PHE A 635 -0.10 -52.48 -34.79
N SER A 636 0.05 -52.69 -33.45
CA SER A 636 -0.10 -54.00 -32.86
C SER A 636 -1.38 -54.07 -32.01
N LEU A 637 -2.16 -55.10 -32.20
CA LEU A 637 -3.31 -55.43 -31.37
C LEU A 637 -2.91 -56.44 -30.30
N ASP A 638 -3.21 -56.11 -29.03
CA ASP A 638 -2.86 -56.97 -27.88
C ASP A 638 -3.48 -58.36 -27.95
N ALA A 639 -2.69 -59.36 -27.55
CA ALA A 639 -3.05 -60.76 -27.54
C ALA A 639 -4.16 -61.18 -26.58
N ASN A 640 -4.43 -60.36 -25.55
CA ASN A 640 -5.40 -60.72 -24.48
C ASN A 640 -6.88 -60.60 -24.92
N ILE A 641 -7.12 -60.45 -26.22
CA ILE A 641 -8.47 -60.55 -26.80
C ILE A 641 -8.81 -61.99 -27.04
N PRO A 642 -9.89 -62.56 -26.45
CA PRO A 642 -10.14 -64.00 -26.56
C PRO A 642 -10.34 -64.48 -28.00
N ASN A 643 -9.56 -65.46 -28.33
CA ASN A 643 -9.76 -66.57 -29.28
C ASN A 643 -9.94 -66.37 -30.75
N SER A 644 -9.89 -65.18 -31.39
CA SER A 644 -9.65 -65.15 -32.85
C SER A 644 -9.03 -63.81 -33.31
N THR A 645 -8.11 -63.89 -34.27
CA THR A 645 -7.50 -62.76 -34.93
C THR A 645 -8.52 -61.89 -35.66
N PHE A 646 -9.60 -62.48 -36.10
CA PHE A 646 -10.75 -61.83 -36.74
C PHE A 646 -11.54 -60.94 -35.78
N LEU A 647 -11.86 -61.46 -34.57
CA LEU A 647 -12.50 -60.63 -33.50
C LEU A 647 -11.61 -59.50 -33.04
N ARG A 648 -10.30 -59.70 -33.10
CA ARG A 648 -9.34 -58.61 -32.78
C ARG A 648 -9.42 -57.50 -33.81
N ALA A 649 -9.49 -57.83 -35.12
CA ALA A 649 -9.66 -56.88 -36.21
C ALA A 649 -11.01 -56.12 -36.09
N ILE A 650 -12.10 -56.79 -35.70
CA ILE A 650 -13.39 -56.12 -35.48
C ILE A 650 -13.38 -55.23 -34.25
N LYS A 651 -12.66 -55.60 -33.18
CA LYS A 651 -12.52 -54.76 -31.99
C LYS A 651 -11.79 -53.44 -32.23
N VAL A 652 -10.98 -53.34 -33.29
CA VAL A 652 -10.45 -52.02 -33.74
C VAL A 652 -11.59 -51.08 -34.10
N LEU A 653 -12.72 -51.61 -34.53
CA LEU A 653 -13.93 -50.84 -34.83
C LEU A 653 -14.79 -50.53 -33.59
N ASN A 654 -14.47 -51.12 -32.43
CA ASN A 654 -15.24 -50.91 -31.21
C ASN A 654 -14.78 -49.63 -30.49
N LEU A 655 -15.39 -48.54 -30.87
CA LEU A 655 -15.14 -47.23 -30.28
C LEU A 655 -15.45 -47.17 -28.78
N ASN A 656 -16.34 -47.99 -28.26
CA ASN A 656 -16.64 -48.06 -26.82
C ASN A 656 -15.47 -48.64 -26.06
N ALA A 657 -14.81 -49.69 -26.61
CA ALA A 657 -13.59 -50.25 -25.98
C ALA A 657 -12.42 -49.28 -25.94
N MET A 658 -12.33 -48.39 -26.94
CA MET A 658 -11.33 -47.29 -26.89
C MET A 658 -11.64 -46.28 -25.76
N ILE A 659 -12.89 -45.95 -25.53
CA ILE A 659 -13.30 -45.04 -24.43
C ILE A 659 -13.15 -45.69 -23.05
N GLU A 660 -13.43 -46.98 -22.88
CA GLU A 660 -13.18 -47.73 -21.65
C GLU A 660 -11.69 -47.75 -21.33
N GLY A 661 -10.81 -47.86 -22.34
CA GLY A 661 -9.35 -47.74 -22.19
C GLY A 661 -8.91 -46.37 -21.65
N ILE A 662 -9.58 -45.28 -22.02
CA ILE A 662 -9.34 -43.95 -21.50
C ILE A 662 -9.68 -43.85 -20.01
N ASN A 663 -10.75 -44.48 -19.56
CA ASN A 663 -11.24 -44.39 -18.19
C ASN A 663 -10.56 -45.35 -17.21
N ASN A 664 -9.99 -46.47 -17.69
CA ASN A 664 -9.37 -47.50 -16.86
C ASN A 664 -7.87 -47.64 -17.12
N GLN A 665 -7.03 -47.06 -16.26
CA GLN A 665 -5.57 -47.28 -16.25
C GLN A 665 -5.21 -48.75 -15.91
N LYS A 666 -5.20 -49.64 -16.85
CA LYS A 666 -4.66 -50.99 -16.68
C LYS A 666 -3.58 -51.32 -17.69
N THR A 667 -2.39 -51.55 -17.18
CA THR A 667 -1.22 -52.06 -17.91
C THR A 667 -1.43 -53.52 -18.35
N SER A 668 -1.30 -53.78 -19.64
CA SER A 668 -1.34 -55.13 -20.21
C SER A 668 0.06 -55.63 -20.57
N SER A 669 0.33 -56.86 -20.24
CA SER A 669 1.56 -57.60 -20.58
C SER A 669 1.51 -58.18 -21.98
N ALA A 670 2.57 -57.97 -22.76
CA ALA A 670 2.71 -58.40 -24.14
C ALA A 670 2.96 -59.92 -24.25
N ASN A 671 2.07 -60.62 -24.94
CA ASN A 671 2.41 -61.91 -25.57
C ASN A 671 1.55 -62.09 -26.85
N SER A 672 2.21 -62.24 -28.02
CA SER A 672 1.65 -62.49 -29.37
C SER A 672 0.65 -61.42 -29.88
N ALA A 673 1.11 -60.24 -30.20
CA ALA A 673 0.34 -59.18 -30.85
C ALA A 673 0.14 -59.51 -32.35
N LEU A 674 -1.06 -59.17 -32.91
CA LEU A 674 -1.30 -59.12 -34.33
C LEU A 674 -0.72 -57.82 -34.94
N GLU A 675 0.25 -57.93 -35.81
CA GLU A 675 0.83 -56.76 -36.50
C GLU A 675 0.01 -56.41 -37.75
N ILE A 676 -0.46 -55.15 -37.80
CA ILE A 676 -1.26 -54.63 -38.89
C ILE A 676 -0.47 -53.49 -39.57
N GLN A 677 -0.14 -53.63 -40.83
CA GLN A 677 0.60 -52.60 -41.57
C GLN A 677 -0.21 -51.34 -41.82
N ARG A 678 -1.51 -51.51 -42.09
CA ARG A 678 -2.42 -50.41 -42.38
C ARG A 678 -3.85 -50.76 -42.05
N ALA A 679 -4.56 -49.83 -41.42
CA ALA A 679 -6.00 -49.81 -41.35
C ALA A 679 -6.50 -48.42 -41.80
N SER A 680 -7.48 -48.38 -42.70
CA SER A 680 -8.06 -47.11 -43.16
C SER A 680 -9.51 -47.31 -43.56
N GLY A 681 -10.33 -46.25 -43.41
CA GLY A 681 -11.74 -46.33 -43.77
C GLY A 681 -12.49 -45.03 -43.40
N LYS A 682 -13.71 -44.97 -43.92
CA LYS A 682 -14.61 -43.87 -43.60
C LYS A 682 -16.00 -44.37 -43.22
N ILE A 683 -16.52 -43.89 -42.08
CA ILE A 683 -17.83 -44.26 -41.57
C ILE A 683 -18.64 -42.97 -41.38
N TYR A 684 -19.89 -43.03 -41.82
CA TYR A 684 -20.88 -41.99 -41.58
C TYR A 684 -22.00 -42.54 -40.67
N PHE A 685 -22.16 -41.91 -39.52
CA PHE A 685 -23.16 -42.26 -38.54
C PHE A 685 -24.36 -41.33 -38.62
N SER A 686 -25.52 -41.87 -38.77
CA SER A 686 -26.81 -41.11 -38.79
C SER A 686 -27.99 -42.00 -38.41
N LYS A 687 -28.89 -41.46 -37.58
CA LYS A 687 -30.16 -42.16 -37.24
C LYS A 687 -30.00 -43.61 -36.75
N GLY A 688 -28.98 -43.90 -35.98
CA GLY A 688 -28.72 -45.23 -35.46
C GLY A 688 -28.08 -46.21 -36.48
N ARG A 689 -27.52 -45.70 -37.58
CA ARG A 689 -26.81 -46.46 -38.59
C ARG A 689 -25.40 -45.88 -38.82
N GLY A 690 -24.38 -46.66 -38.81
CA GLY A 690 -23.02 -46.30 -39.18
C GLY A 690 -22.67 -46.93 -40.54
N LEU A 691 -22.87 -46.13 -41.59
CA LEU A 691 -22.62 -46.57 -42.95
C LEU A 691 -21.13 -46.44 -43.32
N ILE A 692 -20.51 -47.48 -43.75
CA ILE A 692 -19.14 -47.52 -44.30
C ILE A 692 -19.18 -46.87 -45.69
N THR A 693 -18.83 -45.57 -45.79
CA THR A 693 -18.87 -44.79 -47.03
C THR A 693 -17.59 -44.97 -47.87
N THR A 694 -16.46 -45.25 -47.27
CA THR A 694 -15.23 -45.72 -47.91
C THR A 694 -14.85 -47.04 -47.26
N PRO A 695 -14.53 -48.07 -48.02
CA PRO A 695 -14.25 -49.38 -47.43
C PRO A 695 -13.24 -49.32 -46.30
N ILE A 696 -13.53 -50.00 -45.20
CA ILE A 696 -12.54 -50.18 -44.17
C ILE A 696 -11.59 -51.27 -44.67
N ILE A 697 -10.34 -50.87 -44.89
CA ILE A 697 -9.26 -51.74 -45.37
C ILE A 697 -8.31 -51.98 -44.23
N LEU A 698 -8.04 -53.27 -43.96
CA LEU A 698 -7.04 -53.71 -42.99
C LEU A 698 -6.00 -54.56 -43.74
N GLU A 699 -4.76 -54.12 -43.70
CA GLU A 699 -3.62 -54.78 -44.41
C GLU A 699 -2.67 -55.38 -43.37
N THR A 700 -2.36 -56.64 -43.52
CA THR A 700 -1.29 -57.35 -42.80
C THR A 700 -0.26 -57.84 -43.83
N ASP A 701 0.82 -58.47 -43.40
CA ASP A 701 1.81 -59.08 -44.28
C ASP A 701 1.17 -60.15 -45.18
N GLU A 702 0.15 -60.81 -44.67
CA GLU A 702 -0.40 -62.06 -45.30
C GLU A 702 -1.80 -61.86 -45.92
N ALA A 703 -2.53 -60.77 -45.60
CA ALA A 703 -3.85 -60.57 -46.12
C ALA A 703 -4.27 -59.06 -46.20
N SER A 704 -5.25 -58.83 -47.06
CA SER A 704 -5.98 -57.56 -47.10
C SER A 704 -7.46 -57.85 -46.85
N LEU A 705 -8.05 -57.22 -45.83
CA LEU A 705 -9.44 -57.32 -45.45
C LEU A 705 -10.14 -56.03 -45.83
N LYS A 706 -11.24 -56.14 -46.54
CA LYS A 706 -12.03 -54.99 -46.97
C LYS A 706 -13.47 -55.14 -46.50
N TRP A 707 -13.90 -54.21 -45.63
CA TRP A 707 -15.24 -54.17 -45.08
C TRP A 707 -16.09 -53.13 -45.77
N MET A 708 -17.32 -53.45 -46.08
CA MET A 708 -18.38 -52.57 -46.54
C MET A 708 -19.67 -52.91 -45.80
N GLY A 709 -20.66 -52.01 -45.88
CA GLY A 709 -21.97 -52.22 -45.21
C GLY A 709 -22.23 -51.21 -44.11
N GLU A 710 -22.86 -51.67 -43.07
CA GLU A 710 -23.29 -50.81 -42.00
C GLU A 710 -23.21 -51.49 -40.63
N VAL A 711 -23.00 -50.63 -39.61
CA VAL A 711 -23.15 -50.97 -38.18
C VAL A 711 -24.43 -50.35 -37.69
N LEU A 712 -25.28 -51.10 -37.05
CA LEU A 712 -26.59 -50.70 -36.59
C LEU A 712 -26.59 -50.53 -35.06
N LYS A 713 -27.47 -49.63 -34.64
CA LYS A 713 -27.72 -49.39 -33.23
C LYS A 713 -28.54 -50.56 -32.62
N SER A 714 -28.01 -51.13 -31.56
CA SER A 714 -28.70 -52.16 -30.79
C SER A 714 -29.78 -51.55 -29.86
N GLN A 715 -30.54 -52.44 -29.18
CA GLN A 715 -31.63 -52.02 -28.29
C GLN A 715 -31.16 -51.21 -27.10
N ASN A 716 -29.88 -51.37 -26.65
CA ASN A 716 -29.27 -50.60 -25.56
C ASN A 716 -28.79 -49.20 -25.98
N GLY A 717 -28.88 -48.86 -27.27
CA GLY A 717 -28.49 -47.56 -27.82
C GLY A 717 -27.07 -47.50 -28.35
N GLU A 718 -26.29 -48.52 -28.23
CA GLU A 718 -24.91 -48.61 -28.70
C GLU A 718 -24.84 -49.07 -30.16
N MET A 719 -23.77 -48.67 -30.87
CA MET A 719 -23.52 -49.09 -32.25
C MET A 719 -22.82 -50.49 -32.18
N ASP A 720 -23.59 -51.53 -32.17
CA ASP A 720 -23.10 -52.90 -31.87
C ASP A 720 -23.53 -53.95 -32.89
N GLU A 721 -24.63 -53.81 -33.61
CA GLU A 721 -25.14 -54.82 -34.55
C GLU A 721 -24.46 -54.64 -35.92
N LEU A 722 -23.99 -55.78 -36.49
CA LEU A 722 -23.24 -55.81 -37.74
C LEU A 722 -24.13 -56.25 -38.90
N ASN A 723 -23.97 -55.56 -40.02
CA ASN A 723 -24.49 -55.98 -41.32
C ASN A 723 -23.45 -55.56 -42.34
N LEU A 724 -22.41 -56.38 -42.49
CA LEU A 724 -21.22 -56.04 -43.25
C LEU A 724 -20.88 -57.11 -44.30
N ASP A 725 -20.41 -56.65 -45.44
CA ASP A 725 -19.72 -57.48 -46.43
C ASP A 725 -18.22 -57.44 -46.17
N LEU A 726 -17.60 -58.57 -46.00
CA LEU A 726 -16.16 -58.73 -45.88
C LEU A 726 -15.58 -59.32 -47.17
N SER A 727 -14.64 -58.66 -47.78
CA SER A 727 -13.80 -59.25 -48.88
C SER A 727 -12.39 -59.44 -48.31
N MET A 728 -11.89 -60.64 -48.35
CA MET A 728 -10.57 -61.06 -47.89
C MET A 728 -9.74 -61.50 -49.10
N ARG A 729 -8.62 -60.82 -49.31
CA ARG A 729 -7.61 -61.18 -50.32
C ARG A 729 -6.35 -61.64 -49.61
N LEU A 730 -5.96 -62.88 -49.84
CA LEU A 730 -4.76 -63.48 -49.29
C LEU A 730 -3.54 -63.12 -50.11
N LYS A 731 -2.44 -62.74 -49.45
CA LYS A 731 -1.11 -62.56 -50.05
C LYS A 731 -0.38 -63.91 -49.88
N ILE A 732 -0.17 -64.64 -50.97
CA ILE A 732 0.40 -65.99 -50.92
C ILE A 732 1.83 -65.91 -50.44
N SER A 733 2.12 -66.38 -49.22
CA SER A 733 3.45 -66.76 -48.70
C SER A 733 3.37 -68.23 -48.17
N GLU A 734 4.46 -68.95 -48.22
CA GLU A 734 4.51 -70.38 -47.99
C GLU A 734 4.21 -70.85 -46.52
N ASN A 735 3.77 -69.91 -45.62
CA ASN A 735 3.45 -70.26 -44.23
C ASN A 735 1.97 -69.89 -43.92
N ILE A 736 1.15 -70.86 -43.72
CA ILE A 736 -0.30 -70.87 -43.51
C ILE A 736 -0.76 -70.97 -42.03
N PRO A 737 -0.04 -70.68 -40.94
CA PRO A 737 -0.56 -70.83 -39.56
C PRO A 737 -1.64 -69.84 -39.11
N TRP A 738 -1.72 -68.69 -39.65
CA TRP A 738 -2.57 -67.63 -39.07
C TRP A 738 -4.01 -67.62 -39.57
N TYR A 739 -4.29 -68.18 -40.74
CA TYR A 739 -5.68 -68.35 -41.19
C TYR A 739 -6.48 -69.22 -40.22
N ALA A 740 -5.87 -70.26 -39.70
CA ALA A 740 -6.51 -71.13 -38.69
C ALA A 740 -6.80 -70.36 -37.43
N ALA A 741 -6.00 -69.30 -37.13
CA ALA A 741 -6.18 -68.42 -35.97
C ALA A 741 -7.29 -67.40 -36.21
N ILE A 742 -7.45 -66.84 -37.43
CA ILE A 742 -8.58 -65.96 -37.75
C ILE A 742 -9.92 -66.66 -37.58
N PHE A 743 -9.98 -67.93 -37.97
CA PHE A 743 -11.22 -68.72 -37.98
C PHE A 743 -11.36 -69.64 -36.77
N GLY A 744 -10.26 -70.01 -36.09
CA GLY A 744 -10.26 -70.88 -34.95
C GLY A 744 -10.93 -70.42 -33.65
N GLY A 745 -11.34 -69.10 -33.63
CA GLY A 745 -12.17 -68.57 -32.53
C GLY A 745 -13.66 -68.55 -32.85
N ILE A 746 -14.07 -68.79 -34.04
CA ILE A 746 -15.46 -69.03 -34.32
C ILE A 746 -15.72 -70.42 -33.71
N PRO A 747 -16.67 -70.59 -32.71
CA PRO A 747 -17.01 -71.88 -32.25
C PRO A 747 -17.21 -72.75 -33.49
N ALA A 748 -16.48 -73.90 -33.58
CA ALA A 748 -16.64 -74.84 -34.65
C ALA A 748 -18.10 -75.17 -34.72
N LEU A 749 -18.90 -74.38 -35.42
CA LEU A 749 -20.25 -74.67 -35.71
C LEU A 749 -20.19 -75.98 -36.58
N ALA A 750 -20.33 -77.01 -35.87
CA ALA A 750 -20.45 -78.34 -36.39
C ALA A 750 -19.29 -78.86 -37.27
N GLY A 751 -18.26 -79.47 -36.53
CA GLY A 751 -17.40 -80.47 -37.12
C GLY A 751 -16.32 -79.92 -38.08
N GLY A 752 -15.07 -80.26 -37.79
CA GLY A 752 -13.83 -79.83 -38.51
C GLY A 752 -13.80 -79.98 -40.03
N TYR A 753 -14.89 -80.29 -40.66
CA TYR A 753 -15.04 -80.43 -42.13
C TYR A 753 -15.18 -79.04 -42.88
N VAL A 754 -15.53 -77.99 -42.19
CA VAL A 754 -15.88 -76.70 -42.89
C VAL A 754 -14.61 -75.87 -43.18
N LEU A 755 -13.56 -75.98 -42.41
CA LEU A 755 -12.35 -75.21 -42.65
C LEU A 755 -11.53 -75.74 -43.82
N GLU A 756 -11.46 -77.07 -44.01
CA GLU A 756 -10.71 -77.71 -45.09
C GLU A 756 -11.32 -77.40 -46.46
N ASN A 757 -12.61 -77.43 -46.59
CA ASN A 757 -13.33 -77.10 -47.83
C ASN A 757 -13.35 -75.62 -48.14
N ILE A 758 -13.18 -74.75 -47.17
CA ILE A 758 -13.13 -73.27 -47.44
C ILE A 758 -11.80 -72.84 -48.09
N PHE A 759 -10.72 -73.60 -47.85
CA PHE A 759 -9.37 -73.29 -48.29
C PHE A 759 -8.85 -74.13 -49.47
N GLU A 760 -9.43 -75.31 -49.77
CA GLU A 760 -9.05 -76.14 -50.89
C GLU A 760 -9.22 -75.46 -52.25
N ASP A 761 -10.30 -74.62 -52.39
CA ASP A 761 -10.54 -73.88 -53.65
C ASP A 761 -9.71 -72.59 -53.78
N VAL A 762 -9.00 -72.17 -52.72
CA VAL A 762 -8.24 -70.88 -52.67
C VAL A 762 -6.79 -71.06 -53.12
N LEU A 763 -6.27 -72.26 -53.10
CA LEU A 763 -4.86 -72.51 -53.45
C LEU A 763 -4.56 -72.48 -54.93
N ASP A 764 -5.58 -72.63 -55.81
CA ASP A 764 -5.39 -72.65 -57.27
C ASP A 764 -5.60 -71.31 -58.01
N ASN A 765 -6.18 -70.25 -57.39
CA ASN A 765 -6.33 -68.97 -58.02
C ASN A 765 -6.24 -67.85 -56.95
N VAL A 766 -5.67 -66.72 -57.28
CA VAL A 766 -5.67 -65.49 -56.47
C VAL A 766 -7.11 -65.06 -56.21
N SER A 767 -7.80 -65.78 -55.33
CA SER A 767 -9.22 -65.64 -55.09
C SER A 767 -9.45 -64.71 -53.88
N THR A 768 -10.33 -63.80 -54.03
CA THR A 768 -10.90 -62.97 -52.99
C THR A 768 -12.04 -63.75 -52.38
N LEU A 769 -11.92 -64.09 -51.09
CA LEU A 769 -13.02 -64.70 -50.32
C LEU A 769 -13.98 -63.62 -49.89
N LYS A 770 -15.29 -63.87 -50.02
CA LYS A 770 -16.35 -62.92 -49.64
C LYS A 770 -17.20 -63.56 -48.53
N PHE A 771 -17.53 -62.74 -47.52
CA PHE A 771 -18.37 -63.15 -46.39
C PHE A 771 -19.43 -62.11 -46.14
N ASN A 772 -20.61 -62.53 -45.73
CA ASN A 772 -21.53 -61.67 -44.98
C ASN A 772 -21.22 -61.81 -43.49
N VAL A 773 -21.25 -60.68 -42.77
CA VAL A 773 -20.94 -60.61 -41.34
C VAL A 773 -22.11 -59.98 -40.63
N ASP A 774 -22.85 -60.79 -39.91
CA ASP A 774 -24.00 -60.40 -39.08
C ASP A 774 -23.71 -60.60 -37.60
N GLY A 775 -24.67 -60.28 -36.74
CA GLY A 775 -24.57 -60.42 -35.27
C GLY A 775 -24.06 -59.14 -34.61
N THR A 776 -23.37 -59.32 -33.46
CA THR A 776 -22.84 -58.16 -32.71
C THR A 776 -21.32 -58.05 -32.84
N ILE A 777 -20.75 -56.86 -32.54
CA ILE A 777 -19.29 -56.64 -32.50
C ILE A 777 -18.58 -57.67 -31.58
N ASN A 778 -19.26 -58.06 -30.50
CA ASN A 778 -18.71 -59.06 -29.56
C ASN A 778 -18.98 -60.51 -29.92
N SER A 779 -19.94 -60.76 -30.83
CA SER A 779 -20.33 -62.09 -31.28
C SER A 779 -20.72 -62.10 -32.75
N PRO A 780 -19.78 -61.83 -33.69
CA PRO A 780 -20.02 -61.78 -35.12
C PRO A 780 -20.24 -63.18 -35.66
N LYS A 781 -21.17 -63.28 -36.65
CA LYS A 781 -21.46 -64.50 -37.43
C LYS A 781 -20.96 -64.22 -38.85
N LEU A 782 -20.20 -65.19 -39.40
CA LEU A 782 -19.69 -65.12 -40.77
C LEU A 782 -20.38 -66.15 -41.62
N GLU A 783 -20.92 -65.76 -42.75
CA GLU A 783 -21.46 -66.61 -43.79
C GLU A 783 -20.70 -66.37 -45.09
N ARG A 784 -20.12 -67.42 -45.70
CA ARG A 784 -19.42 -67.32 -46.97
C ARG A 784 -20.40 -67.04 -48.09
N LEU A 785 -20.07 -66.07 -48.92
CA LEU A 785 -20.81 -65.78 -50.18
C LEU A 785 -20.07 -66.45 -51.32
N ASN A 786 -20.82 -67.26 -52.11
CA ASN A 786 -20.29 -68.03 -53.23
C ASN A 786 -19.80 -67.17 -54.38
#